data_729e0b7d6bd9ef860635937b5c1915c3
#
_entry.id   729e0b7d6bd9ef860635937b5c1915c3
#
_cell.length_a   1.000
_cell.length_b   1.000
_cell.length_c   1.000
_cell.angle_alpha   90.00
_cell.angle_beta   90.00
_cell.angle_gamma   90.00
#
_symmetry.space_group_name_H-M   'P 1'
#
loop_
_entity.id
_entity.type
_entity.pdbx_description
1 polymer ?
#
loop_
_entity_poly.entity_id
_entity_poly.type
_entity_poly.pdbx_seq_one_letter_code
_entity_poly.pdbx_strand_id
1 'polypeptide(L)'
;MGRLCFSFMIGSNLLFLLFTHSFAVDNISPSQSIRDGTTLVSRGGSFELGFFSPGSSKNRYLGIWYKNIPVRTVVWVANRCNPINDSSGILMINSTGHLVLLGQNKSVVWWISSAKHAPSAKVEILDSGNLVLRDAGTYLWQSFDYPSDTLLPGMKMGWDLRTGIKRSLSAWKNSEDPCPGDFTYGIEMELDAYPEAYVRKGNAKYYRTGPWNGLRLSGLPELRPNPLYRFNFVYNYNEVYYMYNNLQNKSVISRLVLNQTASTCDRFTWIEAYQTWRAYSLVPRDLCDNYGICGANGKCIIGENPVCQCLKGFKPKSQEKWNLTDWSLGCVRNKPLSCQERYKDGFVKFVGLKLPDTTHSWVSKSMNLKECRTKCLKNCSCMAYTSSDIRGGGTGCAIWFGDLIDIRQFVANGQDLYIRMPASELENGVKVKTSMTIEVSVAVVFSGVLFVGYYLHRRRRKLRDIGETNQNNEGEPKKDLELPLFNLTTVIGATNNFSSDNKLGEGGFGPVYRGTLPDGQEIAVKRLSRSSGQGLNEFKNEIILFAKLQHRNLVKLLGCCIQGEEKMLIYEYMPNTSLDSFIFDQMREELLLDWPKRFHIICGIARGLLYLHQDSRLRIIHRDVKASNVLLDNEMNPKISDFGLARTLVGGDQTGGNTNRVVGTYGYMAPEYAIYGLFSVKSDVFSFGILVLEVISGRKNKGFYHPNYSHNLIGHAWILWNQGRPLELIDTRLGSSYTLSEVLRCIHVSLLCVQHRPEDRPTMASVLIMLGSEIPLAQPKQPGFFIETESLEAGVSPGNQWSTNKISITLLEAR
;
A
#
# COMPACT_ATOMS: atom_id res chain seq x y z
N MET A 1 -56.96 -39.77 -18.94
CA MET A 1 -56.59 -38.58 -18.16
C MET A 1 -55.09 -38.19 -18.23
N GLY A 2 -54.21 -39.02 -18.80
CA GLY A 2 -52.75 -38.71 -18.86
C GLY A 2 -52.25 -37.94 -20.06
N ARG A 3 -53.02 -37.68 -21.09
CA ARG A 3 -52.56 -36.91 -22.28
C ARG A 3 -52.95 -35.43 -22.27
N LEU A 4 -53.84 -34.97 -21.42
CA LEU A 4 -54.20 -33.54 -21.31
C LEU A 4 -53.32 -32.75 -20.35
N CYS A 5 -52.65 -33.40 -19.38
CA CYS A 5 -51.70 -32.73 -18.49
C CYS A 5 -50.34 -32.42 -19.17
N PHE A 6 -49.92 -33.21 -20.14
CA PHE A 6 -48.62 -32.99 -20.81
C PHE A 6 -48.64 -31.79 -21.80
N SER A 7 -49.81 -31.59 -22.44
CA SER A 7 -49.97 -30.43 -23.36
C SER A 7 -50.08 -29.09 -22.62
N PHE A 8 -50.53 -29.04 -21.37
CA PHE A 8 -50.60 -27.81 -20.59
C PHE A 8 -49.26 -27.41 -19.98
N MET A 9 -48.38 -28.36 -19.65
CA MET A 9 -47.01 -28.08 -19.19
C MET A 9 -46.08 -27.59 -20.30
N ILE A 10 -46.21 -28.10 -21.53
CA ILE A 10 -45.42 -27.63 -22.68
C ILE A 10 -45.88 -26.24 -23.12
N GLY A 11 -47.17 -25.93 -23.10
CA GLY A 11 -47.71 -24.62 -23.41
C GLY A 11 -47.32 -23.54 -22.41
N SER A 12 -47.24 -23.87 -21.09
CA SER A 12 -46.83 -22.94 -20.06
C SER A 12 -45.34 -22.65 -20.12
N ASN A 13 -44.50 -23.61 -20.45
CA ASN A 13 -43.05 -23.35 -20.62
C ASN A 13 -42.70 -22.61 -21.92
N LEU A 14 -43.49 -22.76 -23.00
CA LEU A 14 -43.30 -21.99 -24.24
C LEU A 14 -43.76 -20.52 -24.07
N LEU A 15 -44.80 -20.25 -23.22
CA LEU A 15 -45.22 -18.88 -22.92
C LEU A 15 -44.20 -18.15 -22.01
N PHE A 16 -43.50 -18.89 -21.10
CA PHE A 16 -42.44 -18.30 -20.24
C PHE A 16 -41.17 -17.98 -21.02
N LEU A 17 -40.88 -18.70 -22.12
CA LEU A 17 -39.72 -18.42 -23.01
C LEU A 17 -39.94 -17.24 -23.95
N LEU A 18 -41.15 -16.75 -24.11
CA LEU A 18 -41.49 -15.61 -24.96
C LEU A 18 -41.41 -14.23 -24.24
N PHE A 19 -41.22 -14.23 -22.92
CA PHE A 19 -41.23 -12.96 -22.16
C PHE A 19 -39.86 -12.46 -21.72
N THR A 20 -38.73 -13.04 -22.17
CA THR A 20 -37.37 -12.60 -21.76
C THR A 20 -36.47 -12.12 -22.91
N HIS A 21 -36.98 -11.80 -24.08
CA HIS A 21 -36.21 -11.04 -25.05
C HIS A 21 -36.41 -9.55 -24.86
N SER A 22 -35.66 -8.97 -23.92
CA SER A 22 -35.34 -7.53 -23.97
C SER A 22 -34.61 -7.25 -25.27
N PHE A 23 -35.30 -6.59 -26.21
CA PHE A 23 -34.65 -6.12 -27.44
C PHE A 23 -33.64 -5.05 -27.10
N ALA A 24 -32.37 -5.44 -26.99
CA ALA A 24 -31.29 -4.49 -26.86
C ALA A 24 -31.08 -3.82 -28.22
N VAL A 25 -31.36 -2.52 -28.28
CA VAL A 25 -31.05 -1.67 -29.44
C VAL A 25 -29.58 -1.26 -29.31
N ASP A 26 -28.79 -1.32 -30.38
CA ASP A 26 -27.37 -0.94 -30.40
C ASP A 26 -27.12 0.53 -30.78
N ASN A 27 -28.12 1.20 -31.35
CA ASN A 27 -28.08 2.63 -31.69
C ASN A 27 -29.51 3.22 -31.73
N ILE A 28 -29.61 4.56 -31.65
CA ILE A 28 -30.84 5.32 -31.83
C ILE A 28 -30.67 6.20 -33.05
N SER A 29 -31.56 6.02 -34.04
CA SER A 29 -31.76 6.92 -35.18
C SER A 29 -32.91 7.90 -34.94
N PRO A 30 -33.11 8.95 -35.79
CA PRO A 30 -34.20 9.92 -35.59
C PRO A 30 -35.60 9.36 -35.56
N SER A 31 -35.82 8.15 -36.13
CA SER A 31 -37.10 7.42 -36.09
C SER A 31 -37.32 6.55 -34.86
N GLN A 32 -36.31 6.47 -33.96
CA GLN A 32 -36.33 5.57 -32.79
C GLN A 32 -36.27 6.34 -31.50
N SER A 33 -36.71 5.72 -30.43
CA SER A 33 -36.68 6.29 -29.06
C SER A 33 -36.48 5.20 -28.04
N ILE A 34 -35.83 5.54 -26.90
CA ILE A 34 -35.74 4.71 -25.71
C ILE A 34 -36.73 5.22 -24.70
N ARG A 35 -37.54 4.32 -24.16
CA ARG A 35 -38.49 4.58 -23.10
C ARG A 35 -38.09 3.87 -21.82
N ASP A 36 -38.71 4.27 -20.71
CA ASP A 36 -38.52 3.54 -19.46
C ASP A 36 -38.85 2.05 -19.64
N GLY A 37 -37.99 1.15 -19.16
CA GLY A 37 -38.06 -0.29 -19.37
C GLY A 37 -37.34 -0.80 -20.63
N THR A 38 -36.82 0.09 -21.51
CA THR A 38 -35.97 -0.28 -22.65
C THR A 38 -34.57 0.28 -22.46
N THR A 39 -33.56 -0.39 -23.00
CA THR A 39 -32.16 -0.01 -22.85
C THR A 39 -31.40 0.00 -24.16
N LEU A 40 -30.35 0.82 -24.24
CA LEU A 40 -29.35 0.83 -25.30
C LEU A 40 -28.09 0.14 -24.79
N VAL A 41 -27.58 -0.86 -25.51
CA VAL A 41 -26.41 -1.65 -25.07
C VAL A 41 -25.25 -1.39 -26.01
N SER A 42 -24.02 -1.26 -25.43
CA SER A 42 -22.81 -1.17 -26.23
C SER A 42 -22.58 -2.44 -27.07
N ARG A 43 -21.94 -2.30 -28.22
CA ARG A 43 -21.77 -3.40 -29.22
C ARG A 43 -21.09 -4.63 -28.62
N GLY A 44 -20.10 -4.45 -27.72
CA GLY A 44 -19.43 -5.55 -27.00
C GLY A 44 -20.13 -5.96 -25.70
N GLY A 45 -21.30 -5.39 -25.39
CA GLY A 45 -22.10 -5.74 -24.21
C GLY A 45 -21.54 -5.26 -22.88
N SER A 46 -20.58 -4.33 -22.86
CA SER A 46 -19.92 -3.88 -21.62
C SER A 46 -20.74 -2.87 -20.83
N PHE A 47 -21.48 -2.00 -21.49
CA PHE A 47 -22.26 -0.92 -20.90
C PHE A 47 -23.69 -0.88 -21.39
N GLU A 48 -24.54 -0.32 -20.57
CA GLU A 48 -25.97 -0.18 -20.84
C GLU A 48 -26.44 1.21 -20.41
N LEU A 49 -27.26 1.87 -21.29
CA LEU A 49 -27.93 3.14 -21.04
C LEU A 49 -29.42 2.90 -20.89
N GLY A 50 -30.02 3.47 -19.87
CA GLY A 50 -31.45 3.36 -19.61
C GLY A 50 -31.91 4.19 -18.43
N PHE A 51 -33.19 4.01 -18.08
CA PHE A 51 -33.76 4.68 -16.91
C PHE A 51 -33.55 3.88 -15.64
N PHE A 52 -33.20 4.57 -14.55
CA PHE A 52 -33.00 3.96 -13.23
C PHE A 52 -33.48 4.89 -12.12
N SER A 53 -33.69 4.30 -10.94
CA SER A 53 -33.90 5.03 -9.68
C SER A 53 -32.76 4.71 -8.73
N PRO A 54 -32.06 5.69 -8.13
CA PRO A 54 -31.00 5.46 -7.19
C PRO A 54 -31.56 5.15 -5.79
N GLY A 55 -30.99 4.13 -5.11
CA GLY A 55 -31.38 3.75 -3.75
C GLY A 55 -32.88 3.43 -3.62
N SER A 56 -33.52 4.03 -2.63
CA SER A 56 -34.97 3.95 -2.39
C SER A 56 -35.80 5.07 -3.07
N SER A 57 -35.14 5.94 -3.83
CA SER A 57 -35.76 7.07 -4.53
C SER A 57 -36.75 6.61 -5.59
N LYS A 58 -37.90 7.30 -5.68
CA LYS A 58 -38.88 7.09 -6.76
C LYS A 58 -38.55 7.89 -8.01
N ASN A 59 -37.62 8.82 -7.93
CA ASN A 59 -37.16 9.65 -9.03
C ASN A 59 -36.49 8.83 -10.10
N ARG A 60 -36.75 9.14 -11.38
CA ARG A 60 -36.20 8.44 -12.54
C ARG A 60 -35.12 9.30 -13.22
N TYR A 61 -33.99 8.68 -13.48
CA TYR A 61 -32.87 9.31 -14.16
C TYR A 61 -32.45 8.47 -15.35
N LEU A 62 -31.95 9.14 -16.40
CA LEU A 62 -31.28 8.49 -17.52
C LEU A 62 -29.79 8.34 -17.19
N GLY A 63 -29.27 7.11 -17.17
CA GLY A 63 -27.87 6.86 -16.80
C GLY A 63 -27.22 5.72 -17.57
N ILE A 64 -25.90 5.63 -17.43
CA ILE A 64 -25.06 4.57 -18.00
C ILE A 64 -24.49 3.74 -16.83
N TRP A 65 -24.53 2.42 -16.96
CA TRP A 65 -23.96 1.48 -15.99
C TRP A 65 -23.27 0.32 -16.68
N TYR A 66 -22.44 -0.42 -15.93
CA TYR A 66 -21.85 -1.67 -16.42
C TYR A 66 -22.94 -2.74 -16.55
N LYS A 67 -23.08 -3.34 -17.75
CA LYS A 67 -24.02 -4.42 -18.02
C LYS A 67 -23.60 -5.74 -17.39
N ASN A 68 -22.31 -6.07 -17.47
CA ASN A 68 -21.74 -7.34 -17.03
C ASN A 68 -21.45 -7.41 -15.52
N ILE A 69 -21.82 -6.40 -14.74
CA ILE A 69 -21.66 -6.37 -13.30
C ILE A 69 -23.02 -6.56 -12.64
N PRO A 70 -23.21 -7.61 -11.79
CA PRO A 70 -24.51 -7.93 -11.19
C PRO A 70 -25.10 -6.80 -10.35
N VAL A 71 -24.23 -6.04 -9.66
CA VAL A 71 -24.62 -4.84 -8.90
C VAL A 71 -24.67 -3.65 -9.83
N ARG A 72 -25.88 -3.06 -10.03
CA ARG A 72 -26.03 -1.89 -10.91
C ARG A 72 -25.09 -0.77 -10.50
N THR A 73 -24.06 -0.54 -11.27
CA THR A 73 -23.00 0.42 -11.01
C THR A 73 -23.07 1.54 -12.03
N VAL A 74 -23.78 2.61 -11.66
CA VAL A 74 -23.98 3.79 -12.53
C VAL A 74 -22.67 4.58 -12.60
N VAL A 75 -22.28 4.99 -13.81
CA VAL A 75 -21.04 5.73 -14.09
C VAL A 75 -21.27 7.10 -14.69
N TRP A 76 -22.48 7.36 -15.20
CA TRP A 76 -22.85 8.65 -15.78
C TRP A 76 -24.37 8.86 -15.70
N VAL A 77 -24.82 10.10 -15.54
CA VAL A 77 -26.24 10.48 -15.43
C VAL A 77 -26.48 11.77 -16.24
N ALA A 78 -27.49 11.76 -17.10
CA ALA A 78 -27.86 12.90 -17.95
C ALA A 78 -28.56 14.02 -17.16
N ASN A 79 -29.69 13.70 -16.55
CA ASN A 79 -30.62 14.65 -15.91
C ASN A 79 -30.39 14.73 -14.39
N ARG A 80 -29.16 14.91 -13.95
CA ARG A 80 -28.72 14.80 -12.55
C ARG A 80 -29.59 15.60 -11.57
N CYS A 81 -29.95 16.84 -11.90
CA CYS A 81 -30.76 17.72 -11.02
C CYS A 81 -32.22 17.89 -11.46
N ASN A 82 -32.60 17.25 -12.56
CA ASN A 82 -33.97 17.32 -13.09
C ASN A 82 -34.57 15.92 -13.21
N PRO A 83 -34.98 15.28 -12.09
CA PRO A 83 -35.56 13.96 -12.12
C PRO A 83 -36.90 13.93 -12.84
N ILE A 84 -37.26 12.77 -13.39
CA ILE A 84 -38.63 12.47 -13.86
C ILE A 84 -39.29 11.71 -12.74
N ASN A 85 -40.51 12.13 -12.35
CA ASN A 85 -41.19 11.57 -11.18
C ASN A 85 -42.04 10.33 -11.48
N ASP A 86 -42.11 9.92 -12.75
CA ASP A 86 -42.88 8.78 -13.25
C ASP A 86 -42.07 8.01 -14.34
N SER A 87 -42.71 7.04 -14.99
CA SER A 87 -42.14 6.25 -16.08
C SER A 87 -42.37 6.84 -17.48
N SER A 88 -42.68 8.12 -17.59
CA SER A 88 -42.98 8.80 -18.87
C SER A 88 -41.73 9.15 -19.68
N GLY A 89 -40.54 8.89 -19.15
CA GLY A 89 -39.26 9.25 -19.76
C GLY A 89 -39.09 8.71 -21.18
N ILE A 90 -38.69 9.59 -22.12
CA ILE A 90 -38.43 9.24 -23.53
C ILE A 90 -37.13 9.93 -23.96
N LEU A 91 -36.14 9.14 -24.36
CA LEU A 91 -34.90 9.64 -25.01
C LEU A 91 -35.06 9.49 -26.53
N MET A 92 -34.88 10.59 -27.30
CA MET A 92 -34.97 10.57 -28.75
C MET A 92 -34.13 11.66 -29.41
N ILE A 93 -33.88 11.51 -30.71
CA ILE A 93 -33.31 12.57 -31.53
C ILE A 93 -34.50 13.34 -32.14
N ASN A 94 -34.55 14.66 -31.95
CA ASN A 94 -35.58 15.51 -32.48
C ASN A 94 -35.37 15.80 -33.98
N SER A 95 -36.29 16.47 -34.64
CA SER A 95 -36.25 16.82 -36.08
C SER A 95 -35.06 17.70 -36.48
N THR A 96 -34.44 18.38 -35.54
CA THR A 96 -33.27 19.23 -35.78
C THR A 96 -31.95 18.50 -35.52
N GLY A 97 -31.98 17.21 -35.16
CA GLY A 97 -30.81 16.40 -34.88
C GLY A 97 -30.26 16.52 -33.46
N HIS A 98 -31.01 17.12 -32.54
CA HIS A 98 -30.58 17.22 -31.12
C HIS A 98 -31.07 16.02 -30.34
N LEU A 99 -30.24 15.51 -29.43
CA LEU A 99 -30.65 14.50 -28.47
C LEU A 99 -31.43 15.15 -27.33
N VAL A 100 -32.62 14.67 -27.07
CA VAL A 100 -33.53 15.23 -26.06
C VAL A 100 -34.10 14.14 -25.17
N LEU A 101 -34.21 14.45 -23.88
CA LEU A 101 -34.92 13.65 -22.88
C LEU A 101 -36.21 14.37 -22.54
N LEU A 102 -37.33 13.70 -22.83
CA LEU A 102 -38.65 14.19 -22.56
C LEU A 102 -39.24 13.51 -21.31
N GLY A 103 -39.95 14.25 -20.50
CA GLY A 103 -40.75 13.75 -19.39
C GLY A 103 -42.24 13.80 -19.68
N GLN A 104 -43.03 13.89 -18.62
CA GLN A 104 -44.47 13.99 -18.67
C GLN A 104 -44.90 15.15 -19.60
N ASN A 105 -46.01 14.97 -20.34
CA ASN A 105 -46.49 15.92 -21.32
C ASN A 105 -45.51 16.38 -22.40
N LYS A 106 -44.50 15.55 -22.69
CA LYS A 106 -43.39 15.84 -23.64
C LYS A 106 -42.59 17.09 -23.24
N SER A 107 -42.56 17.42 -21.97
CA SER A 107 -41.68 18.50 -21.44
C SER A 107 -40.23 18.09 -21.60
N VAL A 108 -39.39 19.04 -22.02
CA VAL A 108 -37.93 18.79 -22.16
C VAL A 108 -37.27 18.82 -20.78
N VAL A 109 -36.78 17.68 -20.30
CA VAL A 109 -36.11 17.51 -19.02
C VAL A 109 -34.61 17.76 -19.14
N TRP A 110 -34.03 17.29 -20.24
CA TRP A 110 -32.62 17.45 -20.53
C TRP A 110 -32.39 17.40 -22.05
N TRP A 111 -31.43 18.14 -22.55
CA TRP A 111 -31.12 18.19 -23.98
C TRP A 111 -29.67 18.59 -24.23
N ILE A 112 -29.16 18.20 -25.40
CA ILE A 112 -27.85 18.63 -25.91
C ILE A 112 -28.05 19.37 -27.23
N SER A 113 -27.39 20.53 -27.34
CA SER A 113 -27.35 21.29 -28.57
C SER A 113 -26.10 20.91 -29.37
N SER A 114 -26.28 20.39 -30.58
CA SER A 114 -25.20 20.36 -31.53
C SER A 114 -25.17 21.68 -32.28
N ALA A 115 -23.98 22.25 -32.49
CA ALA A 115 -23.83 23.50 -33.24
C ALA A 115 -24.18 23.36 -34.73
N LYS A 116 -24.46 22.13 -35.21
CA LYS A 116 -24.77 21.82 -36.61
C LYS A 116 -26.11 21.09 -36.70
N HIS A 117 -26.91 21.48 -37.65
CA HIS A 117 -28.09 20.73 -38.06
C HIS A 117 -27.65 19.37 -38.66
N ALA A 118 -28.05 18.29 -38.03
CA ALA A 118 -27.62 16.93 -38.40
C ALA A 118 -28.81 15.95 -38.41
N PRO A 119 -29.65 16.00 -39.44
CA PRO A 119 -30.87 15.19 -39.51
C PRO A 119 -30.60 13.68 -39.59
N SER A 120 -29.36 13.27 -39.96
CA SER A 120 -28.94 11.86 -40.03
C SER A 120 -28.13 11.41 -38.81
N ALA A 121 -28.13 12.22 -37.78
CA ALA A 121 -27.37 11.90 -36.57
C ALA A 121 -27.86 10.58 -35.90
N LYS A 122 -26.92 9.84 -35.34
CA LYS A 122 -27.17 8.61 -34.58
C LYS A 122 -26.56 8.72 -33.16
N VAL A 123 -27.23 8.14 -32.20
CA VAL A 123 -26.72 7.97 -30.83
C VAL A 123 -26.34 6.52 -30.62
N GLU A 124 -25.14 6.31 -30.09
CA GLU A 124 -24.66 4.98 -29.69
C GLU A 124 -23.87 5.05 -28.42
N ILE A 125 -23.86 3.95 -27.64
CA ILE A 125 -22.98 3.79 -26.50
C ILE A 125 -21.80 2.91 -26.90
N LEU A 126 -20.59 3.40 -26.70
CA LEU A 126 -19.36 2.67 -26.99
C LEU A 126 -18.99 1.70 -25.86
N ASP A 127 -18.16 0.69 -26.16
CA ASP A 127 -17.65 -0.26 -25.17
C ASP A 127 -16.71 0.39 -24.12
N SER A 128 -16.37 1.66 -24.28
CA SER A 128 -15.70 2.49 -23.27
C SER A 128 -16.65 3.08 -22.23
N GLY A 129 -17.96 2.97 -22.41
CA GLY A 129 -18.99 3.66 -21.62
C GLY A 129 -19.30 5.09 -22.10
N ASN A 130 -18.72 5.51 -23.24
CA ASN A 130 -18.97 6.84 -23.83
C ASN A 130 -20.25 6.82 -24.67
N LEU A 131 -21.24 7.65 -24.30
CA LEU A 131 -22.42 7.91 -25.13
C LEU A 131 -22.05 8.99 -26.15
N VAL A 132 -22.22 8.70 -27.43
CA VAL A 132 -21.85 9.62 -28.50
C VAL A 132 -23.03 9.92 -29.43
N LEU A 133 -23.18 11.20 -29.78
CA LEU A 133 -24.01 11.66 -30.90
C LEU A 133 -23.07 11.91 -32.08
N ARG A 134 -23.27 11.22 -33.20
CA ARG A 134 -22.44 11.35 -34.39
C ARG A 134 -23.23 11.51 -35.65
N ASP A 135 -22.63 12.20 -36.63
CA ASP A 135 -23.12 12.30 -37.98
C ASP A 135 -21.96 12.03 -38.95
N ALA A 136 -22.16 11.17 -39.94
CA ALA A 136 -21.17 10.79 -40.95
C ALA A 136 -19.76 10.50 -40.38
N GLY A 137 -19.69 9.83 -39.22
CA GLY A 137 -18.44 9.48 -38.54
C GLY A 137 -17.81 10.57 -37.65
N THR A 138 -18.36 11.79 -37.65
CA THR A 138 -17.87 12.89 -36.80
C THR A 138 -18.68 12.91 -35.50
N TYR A 139 -18.01 13.04 -34.37
CA TYR A 139 -18.65 13.25 -33.06
C TYR A 139 -19.17 14.68 -32.95
N LEU A 140 -20.48 14.82 -32.76
CA LEU A 140 -21.14 16.10 -32.52
C LEU A 140 -21.17 16.40 -31.02
N TRP A 141 -21.27 15.35 -30.21
CA TRP A 141 -21.27 15.43 -28.76
C TRP A 141 -20.87 14.07 -28.15
N GLN A 142 -20.32 14.08 -26.93
CA GLN A 142 -20.01 12.89 -26.19
C GLN A 142 -20.15 13.07 -24.66
N SER A 143 -20.60 12.03 -23.97
CA SER A 143 -20.77 12.05 -22.50
C SER A 143 -19.46 12.20 -21.74
N PHE A 144 -18.34 11.77 -22.33
CA PHE A 144 -17.01 11.91 -21.73
C PHE A 144 -16.54 13.36 -21.58
N ASP A 145 -17.17 14.30 -22.30
CA ASP A 145 -16.91 15.75 -22.10
C ASP A 145 -17.67 16.34 -20.92
N TYR A 146 -18.66 15.60 -20.38
CA TYR A 146 -19.54 16.03 -19.28
C TYR A 146 -19.65 14.93 -18.20
N PRO A 147 -18.54 14.60 -17.52
CA PRO A 147 -18.53 13.52 -16.53
C PRO A 147 -19.44 13.80 -15.34
N SER A 148 -19.91 12.73 -14.69
CA SER A 148 -20.61 12.80 -13.41
C SER A 148 -19.61 12.75 -12.24
N ASP A 149 -19.71 11.73 -11.40
CA ASP A 149 -18.81 11.49 -10.27
C ASP A 149 -17.70 10.48 -10.60
N THR A 150 -17.78 9.85 -11.78
CA THR A 150 -16.94 8.71 -12.15
C THR A 150 -16.05 9.04 -13.35
N LEU A 151 -14.75 8.68 -13.26
CA LEU A 151 -13.78 8.70 -14.34
C LEU A 151 -13.52 7.27 -14.81
N LEU A 152 -13.79 7.00 -16.07
CA LEU A 152 -13.55 5.71 -16.74
C LEU A 152 -12.21 5.70 -17.49
N PRO A 153 -11.64 4.52 -17.81
CA PRO A 153 -10.48 4.42 -18.70
C PRO A 153 -10.74 5.12 -20.04
N GLY A 154 -9.79 5.94 -20.48
CA GLY A 154 -9.91 6.72 -21.71
C GLY A 154 -10.62 8.06 -21.58
N MET A 155 -11.27 8.36 -20.43
CA MET A 155 -11.82 9.71 -20.20
C MET A 155 -10.70 10.71 -19.92
N LYS A 156 -10.79 11.89 -20.52
CA LYS A 156 -9.91 13.04 -20.26
C LYS A 156 -10.48 13.84 -19.12
N MET A 157 -9.71 14.07 -18.06
CA MET A 157 -10.04 15.00 -16.96
C MET A 157 -9.15 16.23 -17.11
N GLY A 158 -9.74 17.42 -17.33
CA GLY A 158 -9.00 18.67 -17.55
C GLY A 158 -9.69 19.57 -18.55
N TRP A 159 -8.91 20.35 -19.32
CA TRP A 159 -9.39 21.41 -20.20
C TRP A 159 -9.11 21.12 -21.67
N ASP A 160 -10.08 21.37 -22.52
CA ASP A 160 -9.85 21.64 -23.95
C ASP A 160 -9.78 23.17 -24.12
N LEU A 161 -8.59 23.69 -24.35
CA LEU A 161 -8.33 25.14 -24.42
C LEU A 161 -8.86 25.78 -25.72
N ARG A 162 -9.17 24.96 -26.74
CA ARG A 162 -9.75 25.45 -28.02
C ARG A 162 -11.24 25.67 -27.91
N THR A 163 -11.92 24.80 -27.15
CA THR A 163 -13.40 24.84 -27.01
C THR A 163 -13.85 25.45 -25.68
N GLY A 164 -12.92 25.58 -24.72
CA GLY A 164 -13.22 26.04 -23.36
C GLY A 164 -13.91 24.96 -22.49
N ILE A 165 -14.02 23.72 -22.97
CA ILE A 165 -14.67 22.65 -22.20
C ILE A 165 -13.77 22.24 -21.03
N LYS A 166 -14.32 22.35 -19.81
CA LYS A 166 -13.74 21.85 -18.58
C LYS A 166 -14.36 20.52 -18.18
N ARG A 167 -13.56 19.46 -18.15
CA ARG A 167 -13.95 18.12 -17.73
C ARG A 167 -13.52 17.91 -16.29
N SER A 168 -14.48 17.93 -15.37
CA SER A 168 -14.26 17.72 -13.93
C SER A 168 -15.33 16.82 -13.36
N LEU A 169 -14.97 15.99 -12.37
CA LEU A 169 -15.94 15.18 -11.64
C LEU A 169 -16.68 16.05 -10.60
N SER A 170 -17.94 15.73 -10.34
CA SER A 170 -18.69 16.27 -9.22
C SER A 170 -19.41 15.12 -8.52
N ALA A 171 -19.21 14.97 -7.22
CA ALA A 171 -19.81 13.92 -6.42
C ALA A 171 -21.34 13.97 -6.51
N TRP A 172 -22.00 12.84 -6.30
CA TRP A 172 -23.43 12.83 -6.03
C TRP A 172 -23.70 13.50 -4.68
N LYS A 173 -24.80 14.16 -4.53
CA LYS A 173 -25.21 14.80 -3.27
C LYS A 173 -25.37 13.76 -2.14
N ASN A 174 -25.94 12.61 -2.46
CA ASN A 174 -26.00 11.41 -1.61
C ASN A 174 -26.32 10.17 -2.48
N SER A 175 -26.48 9.01 -1.88
CA SER A 175 -26.75 7.74 -2.59
C SER A 175 -28.06 7.70 -3.37
N GLU A 176 -29.00 8.61 -3.10
CA GLU A 176 -30.35 8.68 -3.71
C GLU A 176 -30.53 9.88 -4.63
N ASP A 177 -29.57 10.83 -4.62
CA ASP A 177 -29.64 12.07 -5.41
C ASP A 177 -28.33 12.28 -6.19
N PRO A 178 -28.33 12.05 -7.53
CA PRO A 178 -27.18 12.24 -8.38
C PRO A 178 -26.83 13.71 -8.68
N CYS A 179 -27.63 14.67 -8.19
CA CYS A 179 -27.32 16.10 -8.35
C CYS A 179 -25.96 16.40 -7.70
N PRO A 180 -25.13 17.34 -8.25
CA PRO A 180 -23.84 17.68 -7.70
C PRO A 180 -23.88 18.01 -6.22
N GLY A 181 -23.03 17.34 -5.44
CA GLY A 181 -22.74 17.63 -4.04
C GLY A 181 -21.64 18.67 -3.89
N ASP A 182 -21.07 18.74 -2.69
CA ASP A 182 -20.06 19.76 -2.33
C ASP A 182 -18.67 19.49 -2.93
N PHE A 183 -18.36 18.22 -3.26
CA PHE A 183 -17.05 17.84 -3.73
C PHE A 183 -16.93 17.86 -5.25
N THR A 184 -15.86 18.48 -5.74
CA THR A 184 -15.46 18.47 -7.15
C THR A 184 -14.00 18.04 -7.28
N TYR A 185 -13.65 17.35 -8.38
CA TYR A 185 -12.27 16.93 -8.69
C TYR A 185 -11.93 17.27 -10.13
N GLY A 186 -10.88 18.05 -10.34
CA GLY A 186 -10.48 18.48 -11.68
C GLY A 186 -9.10 19.15 -11.70
N ILE A 187 -8.58 19.39 -12.92
CA ILE A 187 -7.35 20.12 -13.12
C ILE A 187 -7.66 21.62 -13.06
N GLU A 188 -6.86 22.35 -12.28
CA GLU A 188 -6.83 23.79 -12.24
C GLU A 188 -5.53 24.30 -12.85
N MET A 189 -5.61 25.43 -13.53
CA MET A 189 -4.48 26.06 -14.17
C MET A 189 -4.72 27.58 -14.19
N GLU A 190 -3.80 28.31 -13.61
CA GLU A 190 -3.67 29.74 -13.84
C GLU A 190 -2.71 29.98 -15.01
N LEU A 191 -2.72 31.18 -15.57
CA LEU A 191 -1.89 31.50 -16.72
C LEU A 191 -0.39 31.32 -16.36
N ASP A 192 0.31 30.47 -17.11
CA ASP A 192 1.73 30.10 -16.91
C ASP A 192 2.03 29.31 -15.61
N ALA A 193 1.02 28.97 -14.81
CA ALA A 193 1.21 28.13 -13.63
C ALA A 193 1.38 26.64 -14.00
N TYR A 194 1.98 25.89 -13.10
CA TYR A 194 2.15 24.44 -13.27
C TYR A 194 0.80 23.72 -13.04
N PRO A 195 0.22 23.06 -14.06
CA PRO A 195 -1.11 22.44 -13.93
C PRO A 195 -1.15 21.36 -12.85
N GLU A 196 -2.21 21.37 -12.05
CA GLU A 196 -2.39 20.43 -10.95
C GLU A 196 -3.85 20.05 -10.73
N ALA A 197 -4.13 18.86 -10.21
CA ALA A 197 -5.48 18.43 -9.90
C ALA A 197 -5.82 18.63 -8.40
N TYR A 198 -7.03 19.15 -8.14
CA TYR A 198 -7.56 19.44 -6.82
C TYR A 198 -8.89 18.74 -6.57
N VAL A 199 -9.08 18.23 -5.35
CA VAL A 199 -10.38 17.98 -4.79
C VAL A 199 -10.77 19.24 -3.99
N ARG A 200 -11.92 19.82 -4.31
CA ARG A 200 -12.49 20.95 -3.58
C ARG A 200 -13.72 20.53 -2.82
N LYS A 201 -13.97 21.16 -1.67
CA LYS A 201 -15.26 21.16 -0.97
C LYS A 201 -15.85 22.56 -1.06
N GLY A 202 -16.88 22.72 -1.89
CA GLY A 202 -17.33 24.05 -2.31
C GLY A 202 -16.16 24.82 -2.97
N ASN A 203 -15.85 26.02 -2.46
CA ASN A 203 -14.74 26.83 -2.96
C ASN A 203 -13.38 26.54 -2.29
N ALA A 204 -13.37 25.76 -1.20
CA ALA A 204 -12.14 25.50 -0.47
C ALA A 204 -11.35 24.33 -1.09
N LYS A 205 -10.02 24.46 -1.19
CA LYS A 205 -9.14 23.35 -1.52
C LYS A 205 -9.18 22.34 -0.37
N TYR A 206 -9.48 21.10 -0.65
CA TYR A 206 -9.58 20.01 0.32
C TYR A 206 -8.39 19.05 0.23
N TYR A 207 -8.02 18.67 -0.99
CA TYR A 207 -6.89 17.81 -1.30
C TYR A 207 -6.29 18.22 -2.64
N ARG A 208 -4.99 18.02 -2.83
CA ARG A 208 -4.35 18.17 -4.13
C ARG A 208 -3.37 17.05 -4.43
N THR A 209 -3.25 16.72 -5.70
CA THR A 209 -2.43 15.61 -6.17
C THR A 209 -0.93 15.93 -6.26
N GLY A 210 -0.53 17.19 -6.18
CA GLY A 210 0.75 17.65 -6.65
C GLY A 210 0.88 17.64 -8.18
N PRO A 211 1.75 18.47 -8.77
CA PRO A 211 1.90 18.55 -10.22
C PRO A 211 2.49 17.27 -10.82
N TRP A 212 2.26 17.08 -12.12
CA TRP A 212 2.83 15.96 -12.87
C TRP A 212 4.32 16.19 -13.14
N ASN A 213 5.17 15.24 -12.76
CA ASN A 213 6.62 15.34 -12.85
C ASN A 213 7.26 14.51 -13.98
N GLY A 214 6.51 14.23 -15.03
CA GLY A 214 6.95 13.40 -16.15
C GLY A 214 6.68 11.91 -15.96
N LEU A 215 6.67 11.43 -14.72
CA LEU A 215 6.46 10.03 -14.38
C LEU A 215 5.14 9.79 -13.64
N ARG A 216 4.77 10.69 -12.72
CA ARG A 216 3.59 10.61 -11.85
C ARG A 216 3.21 11.97 -11.28
N LEU A 217 2.10 12.02 -10.59
CA LEU A 217 1.72 13.17 -9.76
C LEU A 217 2.61 13.20 -8.50
N SER A 218 3.20 14.34 -8.15
CA SER A 218 4.22 14.44 -7.11
C SER A 218 3.71 14.07 -5.70
N GLY A 219 2.41 14.22 -5.45
CA GLY A 219 1.75 13.84 -4.20
C GLY A 219 1.25 12.39 -4.16
N LEU A 220 1.41 11.63 -5.24
CA LEU A 220 1.01 10.22 -5.35
C LEU A 220 2.21 9.35 -5.78
N PRO A 221 3.22 9.18 -4.90
CA PRO A 221 4.45 8.47 -5.22
C PRO A 221 4.24 6.99 -5.55
N GLU A 222 3.12 6.40 -5.13
CA GLU A 222 2.71 5.03 -5.42
C GLU A 222 2.17 4.81 -6.85
N LEU A 223 1.68 5.88 -7.52
CA LEU A 223 1.21 5.79 -8.90
C LEU A 223 2.40 5.67 -9.87
N ARG A 224 3.01 4.51 -9.89
CA ARG A 224 4.05 4.16 -10.86
C ARG A 224 3.45 3.48 -12.08
N PRO A 225 4.14 3.53 -13.25
CA PRO A 225 3.83 2.63 -14.34
C PRO A 225 3.80 1.19 -13.83
N ASN A 226 2.69 0.51 -14.06
CA ASN A 226 2.49 -0.88 -13.65
C ASN A 226 1.84 -1.64 -14.81
N PRO A 227 1.81 -2.98 -14.79
CA PRO A 227 1.27 -3.76 -15.89
C PRO A 227 -0.24 -3.62 -16.09
N LEU A 228 -0.97 -3.02 -15.14
CA LEU A 228 -2.44 -2.89 -15.19
C LEU A 228 -2.88 -1.56 -15.80
N TYR A 229 -2.16 -0.46 -15.49
CA TYR A 229 -2.58 0.89 -15.85
C TYR A 229 -1.46 1.69 -16.50
N ARG A 230 -1.81 2.45 -17.53
CA ARG A 230 -0.98 3.51 -18.10
C ARG A 230 -1.61 4.85 -17.79
N PHE A 231 -0.81 5.75 -17.18
CA PHE A 231 -1.22 7.10 -16.87
C PHE A 231 -0.59 8.07 -17.88
N ASN A 232 -1.40 8.97 -18.42
CA ASN A 232 -0.97 10.00 -19.36
C ASN A 232 -1.36 11.38 -18.83
N PHE A 233 -0.44 12.29 -18.86
CA PHE A 233 -0.69 13.71 -18.62
C PHE A 233 -0.26 14.50 -19.86
N VAL A 234 -1.19 15.23 -20.45
CA VAL A 234 -0.96 16.07 -21.61
C VAL A 234 -1.07 17.52 -21.20
N TYR A 235 -0.07 18.31 -21.55
CA TYR A 235 -0.03 19.75 -21.35
C TYR A 235 0.56 20.40 -22.57
N ASN A 236 -0.28 21.02 -23.38
CA ASN A 236 0.09 21.72 -24.60
C ASN A 236 -0.86 22.92 -24.85
N TYR A 237 -0.70 23.65 -25.94
CA TYR A 237 -1.50 24.83 -26.29
C TYR A 237 -2.97 24.54 -26.55
N ASN A 238 -3.35 23.28 -26.82
CA ASN A 238 -4.70 22.89 -27.16
C ASN A 238 -5.44 22.23 -26.02
N GLU A 239 -4.74 21.47 -25.18
CA GLU A 239 -5.35 20.64 -24.15
C GLU A 239 -4.43 20.50 -22.93
N VAL A 240 -5.05 20.47 -21.76
CA VAL A 240 -4.41 20.09 -20.49
C VAL A 240 -5.28 19.04 -19.83
N TYR A 241 -4.84 17.79 -19.78
CA TYR A 241 -5.64 16.73 -19.18
C TYR A 241 -4.80 15.58 -18.59
N TYR A 242 -5.39 14.91 -17.62
CA TYR A 242 -5.00 13.62 -17.10
C TYR A 242 -5.93 12.55 -17.64
N MET A 243 -5.37 11.40 -17.99
CA MET A 243 -6.12 10.24 -18.48
C MET A 243 -5.40 8.97 -18.03
N TYR A 244 -6.17 7.91 -17.77
CA TYR A 244 -5.60 6.58 -17.59
C TYR A 244 -6.26 5.56 -18.53
N ASN A 245 -5.49 4.53 -18.89
CA ASN A 245 -5.95 3.41 -19.70
C ASN A 245 -5.53 2.09 -19.06
N ASN A 246 -6.33 1.05 -19.25
CA ASN A 246 -5.95 -0.31 -18.92
C ASN A 246 -4.94 -0.82 -19.96
N LEU A 247 -3.79 -1.37 -19.54
CA LEU A 247 -2.74 -1.88 -20.44
C LEU A 247 -2.96 -3.35 -20.83
N GLN A 248 -3.44 -4.15 -19.90
CA GLN A 248 -3.70 -5.56 -20.14
C GLN A 248 -5.19 -5.80 -20.33
N ASN A 249 -5.51 -6.28 -21.52
CA ASN A 249 -6.79 -6.90 -21.92
C ASN A 249 -8.07 -6.29 -21.29
N LYS A 250 -9.14 -6.31 -22.06
CA LYS A 250 -10.53 -5.95 -21.67
C LYS A 250 -11.05 -6.62 -20.38
N SER A 251 -10.25 -7.48 -19.71
CA SER A 251 -10.60 -8.20 -18.50
C SER A 251 -10.51 -7.38 -17.19
N VAL A 252 -9.79 -6.25 -17.17
CA VAL A 252 -9.70 -5.40 -15.96
C VAL A 252 -10.74 -4.30 -16.05
N ILE A 253 -11.80 -4.41 -15.26
CA ILE A 253 -12.81 -3.36 -15.13
C ILE A 253 -12.42 -2.46 -13.95
N SER A 254 -12.22 -1.16 -14.21
CA SER A 254 -11.83 -0.20 -13.18
C SER A 254 -12.52 1.15 -13.38
N ARG A 255 -12.70 1.87 -12.27
CA ARG A 255 -13.24 3.23 -12.26
C ARG A 255 -12.66 4.05 -11.11
N LEU A 256 -12.61 5.37 -11.26
CA LEU A 256 -12.29 6.30 -10.18
C LEU A 256 -13.56 7.08 -9.85
N VAL A 257 -13.92 7.17 -8.57
CA VAL A 257 -15.18 7.74 -8.11
C VAL A 257 -14.91 8.81 -7.06
N LEU A 258 -15.55 9.96 -7.21
CA LEU A 258 -15.56 11.01 -6.20
C LEU A 258 -16.75 10.80 -5.27
N ASN A 259 -16.47 10.46 -4.01
CA ASN A 259 -17.47 10.05 -3.02
C ASN A 259 -17.75 11.16 -2.01
N GLN A 260 -19.00 11.69 -2.00
CA GLN A 260 -19.44 12.73 -1.07
C GLN A 260 -19.42 12.23 0.39
N THR A 261 -19.98 11.05 0.64
CA THR A 261 -20.14 10.51 2.00
C THR A 261 -18.81 10.17 2.65
N ALA A 262 -17.92 9.53 1.90
CA ALA A 262 -16.58 9.20 2.39
C ALA A 262 -15.61 10.40 2.34
N SER A 263 -15.95 11.49 1.63
CA SER A 263 -15.07 12.64 1.37
C SER A 263 -13.76 12.23 0.70
N THR A 264 -13.82 11.23 -0.18
CA THR A 264 -12.65 10.64 -0.85
C THR A 264 -12.82 10.57 -2.36
N CYS A 265 -11.69 10.44 -3.03
CA CYS A 265 -11.62 10.09 -4.45
C CYS A 265 -10.98 8.70 -4.55
N ASP A 266 -11.79 7.72 -4.92
CA ASP A 266 -11.47 6.30 -4.78
C ASP A 266 -11.32 5.63 -6.12
N ARG A 267 -10.24 4.89 -6.32
CA ARG A 267 -10.06 4.02 -7.49
C ARG A 267 -10.47 2.60 -7.13
N PHE A 268 -11.46 2.09 -7.87
CA PHE A 268 -11.96 0.73 -7.73
C PHE A 268 -11.54 -0.15 -8.92
N THR A 269 -11.35 -1.42 -8.63
CA THR A 269 -11.21 -2.50 -9.62
C THR A 269 -12.25 -3.56 -9.31
N TRP A 270 -12.95 -4.04 -10.32
CA TRP A 270 -13.88 -5.15 -10.20
C TRP A 270 -13.13 -6.47 -10.12
N ILE A 271 -13.45 -7.27 -9.14
CA ILE A 271 -12.87 -8.61 -8.93
C ILE A 271 -13.94 -9.65 -9.25
N GLU A 272 -13.84 -10.24 -10.43
CA GLU A 272 -14.82 -11.21 -10.94
C GLU A 272 -15.01 -12.41 -10.01
N ALA A 273 -13.90 -12.93 -9.46
CA ALA A 273 -13.92 -14.08 -8.53
C ALA A 273 -14.73 -13.82 -7.25
N TYR A 274 -14.90 -12.57 -6.85
CA TYR A 274 -15.61 -12.19 -5.62
C TYR A 274 -16.88 -11.38 -5.89
N GLN A 275 -17.21 -11.12 -7.16
CA GLN A 275 -18.37 -10.30 -7.58
C GLN A 275 -18.49 -8.98 -6.79
N THR A 276 -17.34 -8.30 -6.58
CA THR A 276 -17.28 -7.08 -5.77
C THR A 276 -16.30 -6.04 -6.31
N TRP A 277 -16.59 -4.79 -6.03
CA TRP A 277 -15.67 -3.68 -6.24
C TRP A 277 -14.65 -3.61 -5.11
N ARG A 278 -13.36 -3.59 -5.44
CA ARG A 278 -12.27 -3.43 -4.48
C ARG A 278 -11.60 -2.09 -4.67
N ALA A 279 -11.44 -1.33 -3.58
CA ALA A 279 -10.67 -0.10 -3.60
C ALA A 279 -9.18 -0.41 -3.78
N TYR A 280 -8.58 0.19 -4.80
CA TYR A 280 -7.15 0.08 -5.13
C TYR A 280 -6.35 1.26 -4.56
N SER A 281 -6.93 2.46 -4.54
CA SER A 281 -6.32 3.69 -4.02
C SER A 281 -7.42 4.61 -3.53
N LEU A 282 -7.18 5.25 -2.39
CA LEU A 282 -8.07 6.25 -1.77
C LEU A 282 -7.27 7.53 -1.53
N VAL A 283 -7.86 8.68 -1.78
CA VAL A 283 -7.28 9.99 -1.43
C VAL A 283 -8.38 10.92 -0.91
N PRO A 284 -8.15 11.66 0.20
CA PRO A 284 -6.94 11.70 1.07
C PRO A 284 -6.69 10.36 1.77
N ARG A 285 -5.40 10.02 2.01
CA ARG A 285 -4.99 8.77 2.67
C ARG A 285 -4.87 8.92 4.19
N ASP A 286 -4.42 10.09 4.61
CA ASP A 286 -4.11 10.40 6.00
C ASP A 286 -4.13 11.93 6.24
N LEU A 287 -3.83 12.34 7.48
CA LEU A 287 -3.83 13.74 7.90
C LEU A 287 -2.96 14.65 7.03
N CYS A 288 -1.80 14.16 6.53
CA CYS A 288 -0.89 14.95 5.70
C CYS A 288 -1.41 15.19 4.27
N ASP A 289 -2.49 14.56 3.87
CA ASP A 289 -3.15 14.82 2.59
C ASP A 289 -4.19 15.95 2.69
N ASN A 290 -4.60 16.37 3.90
CA ASN A 290 -5.46 17.53 4.09
C ASN A 290 -4.71 18.81 3.67
N TYR A 291 -5.33 19.58 2.79
CA TYR A 291 -4.70 20.75 2.20
C TYR A 291 -4.25 21.80 3.23
N GLY A 292 -2.95 22.15 3.17
CA GLY A 292 -2.38 23.25 3.93
C GLY A 292 -2.32 23.05 5.45
N ILE A 293 -2.46 21.80 5.96
CA ILE A 293 -2.53 21.52 7.40
C ILE A 293 -1.37 22.10 8.22
N CYS A 294 -0.16 22.15 7.65
CA CYS A 294 1.02 22.71 8.30
C CYS A 294 1.27 24.19 7.99
N GLY A 295 0.34 24.84 7.31
CA GLY A 295 0.43 26.24 6.93
C GLY A 295 1.60 26.56 5.98
N ALA A 296 1.93 27.85 5.86
CA ALA A 296 3.01 28.35 5.02
C ALA A 296 4.38 27.84 5.48
N ASN A 297 5.22 27.39 4.55
CA ASN A 297 6.61 26.94 4.79
C ASN A 297 6.76 25.84 5.86
N GLY A 298 5.66 25.17 6.19
CA GLY A 298 5.60 23.95 6.98
C GLY A 298 5.58 22.72 6.11
N LYS A 299 6.10 21.61 6.60
CA LYS A 299 6.03 20.29 5.98
C LYS A 299 5.32 19.30 6.89
N CYS A 300 4.50 18.44 6.31
CA CYS A 300 3.84 17.34 7.02
C CYS A 300 4.64 16.05 6.87
N ILE A 301 4.89 15.36 7.99
CA ILE A 301 5.58 14.07 8.02
C ILE A 301 4.73 13.09 8.84
N ILE A 302 4.10 12.15 8.18
CA ILE A 302 3.29 11.15 8.87
C ILE A 302 4.20 10.25 9.72
N GLY A 303 3.77 9.97 10.96
CA GLY A 303 4.54 9.15 11.90
C GLY A 303 5.55 9.93 12.75
N GLU A 304 5.75 11.23 12.51
CA GLU A 304 6.55 12.09 13.38
C GLU A 304 5.66 12.81 14.41
N ASN A 305 6.25 13.19 15.54
CA ASN A 305 5.57 14.00 16.56
C ASN A 305 6.44 15.23 16.92
N PRO A 306 6.01 16.44 16.59
CA PRO A 306 4.76 16.79 15.91
C PRO A 306 4.77 16.40 14.42
N VAL A 307 3.59 16.09 13.87
CA VAL A 307 3.37 15.75 12.46
C VAL A 307 3.77 16.89 11.54
N CYS A 308 3.51 18.15 11.96
CA CYS A 308 3.94 19.35 11.25
C CYS A 308 5.27 19.84 11.78
N GLN A 309 6.20 20.09 10.87
CA GLN A 309 7.51 20.64 11.16
C GLN A 309 7.80 21.83 10.24
N CYS A 310 8.48 22.85 10.75
CA CYS A 310 8.98 23.92 9.90
C CYS A 310 10.10 23.40 8.98
N LEU A 311 10.19 23.93 7.77
CA LEU A 311 11.34 23.69 6.91
C LEU A 311 12.62 24.18 7.61
N LYS A 312 13.75 23.50 7.36
CA LYS A 312 15.05 23.93 7.90
C LYS A 312 15.31 25.41 7.51
N GLY A 313 15.71 26.25 8.46
CA GLY A 313 15.86 27.70 8.28
C GLY A 313 14.58 28.52 8.53
N PHE A 314 13.51 27.86 8.98
CA PHE A 314 12.24 28.47 9.36
C PHE A 314 11.86 28.11 10.79
N LYS A 315 11.03 28.96 11.43
CA LYS A 315 10.49 28.76 12.78
C LYS A 315 8.97 28.99 12.76
N PRO A 316 8.22 28.46 13.72
CA PRO A 316 6.80 28.73 13.83
C PRO A 316 6.51 30.24 13.88
N LYS A 317 5.49 30.70 13.15
CA LYS A 317 5.04 32.09 13.21
C LYS A 317 4.46 32.44 14.59
N SER A 318 3.81 31.49 15.25
CA SER A 318 3.40 31.56 16.67
C SER A 318 3.80 30.26 17.34
N GLN A 319 4.74 30.32 18.27
CA GLN A 319 5.19 29.17 19.06
C GLN A 319 4.10 28.63 19.97
N GLU A 320 3.25 29.51 20.53
CA GLU A 320 2.14 29.16 21.40
C GLU A 320 1.12 28.28 20.68
N LYS A 321 0.62 28.75 19.51
CA LYS A 321 -0.32 27.97 18.71
C LYS A 321 0.28 26.67 18.20
N TRP A 322 1.57 26.71 17.80
CA TRP A 322 2.29 25.52 17.34
C TRP A 322 2.35 24.43 18.40
N ASN A 323 2.60 24.79 19.66
CA ASN A 323 2.63 23.86 20.80
C ASN A 323 1.24 23.28 21.14
N LEU A 324 0.16 24.02 20.82
CA LEU A 324 -1.24 23.59 20.94
C LEU A 324 -1.73 22.81 19.71
N THR A 325 -0.80 22.37 18.84
CA THR A 325 -1.11 21.63 17.58
C THR A 325 -1.95 22.40 16.56
N ASP A 326 -2.06 23.73 16.69
CA ASP A 326 -2.59 24.62 15.65
C ASP A 326 -1.46 25.13 14.76
N TRP A 327 -1.20 24.43 13.65
CA TRP A 327 -0.13 24.76 12.71
C TRP A 327 -0.59 25.66 11.56
N SER A 328 -1.83 26.12 11.54
CA SER A 328 -2.46 26.87 10.46
C SER A 328 -1.71 28.16 10.07
N LEU A 329 -1.06 28.82 11.05
CA LEU A 329 -0.26 30.02 10.79
C LEU A 329 1.06 29.75 10.08
N GLY A 330 1.51 28.48 10.06
CA GLY A 330 2.74 28.06 9.39
C GLY A 330 4.01 28.60 10.01
N CYS A 331 5.04 28.68 9.19
CA CYS A 331 6.41 29.03 9.56
C CYS A 331 6.91 30.27 8.83
N VAL A 332 7.77 31.03 9.48
CA VAL A 332 8.47 32.20 8.94
C VAL A 332 9.96 31.95 8.94
N ARG A 333 10.70 32.61 8.04
CA ARG A 333 12.17 32.50 7.99
C ARG A 333 12.81 32.96 9.28
N ASN A 334 13.87 32.28 9.71
CA ASN A 334 14.72 32.74 10.81
C ASN A 334 15.40 34.06 10.52
N LYS A 335 15.86 34.21 9.27
CA LYS A 335 16.51 35.41 8.76
C LYS A 335 15.96 35.79 7.38
N PRO A 336 15.74 37.12 7.08
CA PRO A 336 15.25 37.54 5.80
C PRO A 336 16.27 37.25 4.68
N LEU A 337 15.78 37.09 3.44
CA LEU A 337 16.64 37.01 2.25
C LEU A 337 17.25 38.39 1.96
N SER A 338 18.51 38.43 1.56
CA SER A 338 19.20 39.65 1.20
C SER A 338 19.17 39.86 -0.31
N CYS A 339 18.09 40.49 -0.80
CA CYS A 339 17.92 40.74 -2.23
C CYS A 339 18.89 41.80 -2.81
N GLN A 340 19.52 42.61 -1.98
CA GLN A 340 20.50 43.63 -2.43
C GLN A 340 21.89 43.03 -2.71
N GLU A 341 22.23 41.93 -2.07
CA GLU A 341 23.47 41.19 -2.28
C GLU A 341 23.21 39.83 -2.98
N ARG A 342 22.90 39.91 -4.28
CA ARG A 342 22.46 38.73 -5.11
C ARG A 342 23.36 37.49 -5.01
N TYR A 343 24.61 37.64 -4.56
CA TYR A 343 25.61 36.56 -4.50
C TYR A 343 25.68 35.85 -3.13
N LYS A 344 24.96 36.32 -2.12
CA LYS A 344 25.01 35.71 -0.76
C LYS A 344 23.88 34.71 -0.48
N ASP A 345 22.78 34.73 -1.24
CA ASP A 345 21.74 33.72 -1.09
C ASP A 345 22.10 32.45 -1.86
N GLY A 346 21.72 31.29 -1.33
CA GLY A 346 21.93 30.01 -1.97
C GLY A 346 20.69 29.14 -1.88
N PHE A 347 20.84 27.85 -2.16
CA PHE A 347 19.74 26.88 -2.09
C PHE A 347 20.14 25.68 -1.27
N VAL A 348 19.21 25.22 -0.43
CA VAL A 348 19.29 23.95 0.28
C VAL A 348 18.38 22.95 -0.43
N LYS A 349 18.89 21.76 -0.68
CA LYS A 349 18.16 20.66 -1.28
C LYS A 349 17.34 19.94 -0.20
N PHE A 350 16.04 19.85 -0.40
CA PHE A 350 15.12 19.01 0.37
C PHE A 350 14.72 17.81 -0.48
N VAL A 351 14.81 16.62 0.05
CA VAL A 351 14.57 15.37 -0.67
C VAL A 351 13.22 14.75 -0.31
N GLY A 352 12.61 14.09 -1.28
CA GLY A 352 11.45 13.24 -1.00
C GLY A 352 10.14 13.99 -0.74
N LEU A 353 9.90 15.14 -1.37
CA LEU A 353 8.73 15.96 -1.10
C LEU A 353 7.59 15.76 -2.12
N LYS A 354 6.33 15.93 -1.66
CA LYS A 354 5.23 16.45 -2.46
C LYS A 354 5.55 17.92 -2.73
N LEU A 355 5.60 18.32 -3.99
CA LEU A 355 5.90 19.70 -4.35
C LEU A 355 4.84 20.66 -3.80
N PRO A 356 5.20 21.92 -3.47
CA PRO A 356 4.27 22.92 -2.97
C PRO A 356 3.11 23.20 -3.92
N ASP A 357 2.03 23.80 -3.40
CA ASP A 357 0.91 24.32 -4.19
C ASP A 357 1.40 25.16 -5.36
N THR A 358 0.83 24.93 -6.53
CA THR A 358 1.30 25.54 -7.80
C THR A 358 0.59 26.85 -8.16
N THR A 359 -0.30 27.38 -7.32
CA THR A 359 -1.04 28.62 -7.56
C THR A 359 -0.09 29.80 -7.88
N HIS A 360 1.04 29.89 -7.18
CA HIS A 360 2.08 30.90 -7.44
C HIS A 360 3.34 30.25 -7.97
N SER A 361 3.23 29.57 -9.11
CA SER A 361 4.35 28.90 -9.76
C SER A 361 4.51 29.33 -11.22
N TRP A 362 5.68 29.02 -11.78
CA TRP A 362 5.98 29.19 -13.19
C TRP A 362 6.71 27.94 -13.69
N VAL A 363 6.43 27.49 -14.91
CA VAL A 363 7.02 26.26 -15.49
C VAL A 363 7.58 26.49 -16.89
N SER A 364 8.72 25.86 -17.19
CA SER A 364 9.31 25.76 -18.53
C SER A 364 9.76 24.33 -18.78
N LYS A 365 9.45 23.80 -19.96
CA LYS A 365 9.86 22.44 -20.37
C LYS A 365 11.25 22.39 -20.98
N SER A 366 11.76 23.50 -21.50
CA SER A 366 13.02 23.55 -22.26
C SER A 366 14.25 23.89 -21.41
N MET A 367 14.06 24.45 -20.22
CA MET A 367 15.12 24.93 -19.36
C MET A 367 15.72 23.79 -18.53
N ASN A 368 17.05 23.74 -18.41
CA ASN A 368 17.71 22.78 -17.52
C ASN A 368 17.78 23.29 -16.06
N LEU A 369 18.16 22.41 -15.12
CA LEU A 369 18.16 22.71 -13.69
C LEU A 369 19.15 23.84 -13.31
N LYS A 370 20.28 23.99 -14.02
CA LYS A 370 21.26 25.09 -13.78
C LYS A 370 20.69 26.41 -14.20
N GLU A 371 20.06 26.48 -15.37
CA GLU A 371 19.35 27.66 -15.85
C GLU A 371 18.19 28.04 -14.94
N CYS A 372 17.43 27.05 -14.46
CA CYS A 372 16.35 27.17 -13.49
C CYS A 372 16.86 27.86 -12.20
N ARG A 373 17.97 27.37 -11.64
CA ARG A 373 18.63 27.96 -10.48
C ARG A 373 19.03 29.43 -10.73
N THR A 374 19.61 29.71 -11.89
CA THR A 374 20.04 31.06 -12.25
C THR A 374 18.85 32.02 -12.40
N LYS A 375 17.75 31.55 -13.03
CA LYS A 375 16.51 32.32 -13.16
C LYS A 375 15.90 32.64 -11.79
N CYS A 376 15.85 31.64 -10.89
CA CYS A 376 15.35 31.84 -9.54
C CYS A 376 16.21 32.81 -8.72
N LEU A 377 17.54 32.74 -8.82
CA LEU A 377 18.43 33.69 -8.13
C LEU A 377 18.22 35.14 -8.60
N LYS A 378 17.96 35.36 -9.89
CA LYS A 378 17.72 36.69 -10.46
C LYS A 378 16.40 37.35 -10.01
N ASN A 379 15.47 36.54 -9.49
CA ASN A 379 14.17 37.03 -9.03
C ASN A 379 14.07 36.92 -7.51
N CYS A 380 13.93 38.04 -6.81
CA CYS A 380 13.85 38.10 -5.34
C CYS A 380 12.60 37.44 -4.78
N SER A 381 11.52 37.40 -5.51
CA SER A 381 10.29 36.72 -5.07
C SER A 381 10.38 35.18 -5.23
N CYS A 382 11.43 34.66 -5.92
CA CYS A 382 11.61 33.22 -6.05
C CYS A 382 12.03 32.56 -4.73
N MET A 383 11.23 31.62 -4.27
CA MET A 383 11.41 30.91 -3.02
C MET A 383 11.99 29.51 -3.20
N ALA A 384 11.63 28.83 -4.29
CA ALA A 384 12.07 27.46 -4.54
C ALA A 384 12.07 27.14 -6.04
N TYR A 385 12.86 26.14 -6.43
CA TYR A 385 12.84 25.58 -7.78
C TYR A 385 13.09 24.07 -7.79
N THR A 386 12.69 23.41 -8.88
CA THR A 386 12.98 21.99 -9.15
C THR A 386 12.92 21.68 -10.64
N SER A 387 13.27 20.45 -11.04
CA SER A 387 13.00 19.97 -12.39
C SER A 387 11.52 19.68 -12.56
N SER A 388 10.91 20.08 -13.67
CA SER A 388 9.50 19.80 -13.98
C SER A 388 9.29 18.37 -14.53
N ASP A 389 10.36 17.70 -14.98
CA ASP A 389 10.37 16.30 -15.40
C ASP A 389 11.54 15.58 -14.74
N ILE A 390 11.27 14.50 -14.00
CA ILE A 390 12.30 13.75 -13.25
C ILE A 390 12.90 12.59 -14.06
N ARG A 391 12.44 12.32 -15.26
CA ARG A 391 12.97 11.27 -16.13
C ARG A 391 14.36 11.64 -16.65
N GLY A 392 15.20 10.60 -16.93
CA GLY A 392 16.51 10.82 -17.56
C GLY A 392 17.47 11.74 -16.78
N GLY A 393 17.39 11.79 -15.46
CA GLY A 393 18.23 12.65 -14.62
C GLY A 393 17.65 14.05 -14.35
N GLY A 394 16.48 14.36 -14.90
CA GLY A 394 15.75 15.60 -14.63
C GLY A 394 15.93 16.67 -15.70
N THR A 395 14.82 17.11 -16.28
CA THR A 395 14.76 18.21 -17.27
C THR A 395 13.61 19.17 -16.93
N GLY A 396 13.54 20.30 -17.64
CA GLY A 396 12.56 21.32 -17.35
C GLY A 396 12.82 22.07 -16.05
N CYS A 397 12.03 23.09 -15.80
CA CYS A 397 12.15 24.00 -14.66
C CYS A 397 10.78 24.33 -14.11
N ALA A 398 10.60 24.22 -12.81
CA ALA A 398 9.46 24.76 -12.08
C ALA A 398 9.96 25.67 -10.95
N ILE A 399 9.35 26.85 -10.80
CA ILE A 399 9.73 27.87 -9.83
C ILE A 399 8.49 28.26 -9.02
N TRP A 400 8.66 28.44 -7.71
CA TRP A 400 7.62 28.94 -6.80
C TRP A 400 7.96 30.34 -6.28
N PHE A 401 6.93 31.14 -6.14
CA PHE A 401 6.99 32.49 -5.62
C PHE A 401 6.15 32.59 -4.33
N GLY A 402 6.61 33.42 -3.38
CA GLY A 402 5.88 33.55 -2.10
C GLY A 402 5.97 32.32 -1.19
N ASP A 403 4.98 32.15 -0.35
CA ASP A 403 4.94 31.08 0.65
C ASP A 403 4.74 29.70 0.01
N LEU A 404 5.48 28.73 0.50
CA LEU A 404 5.39 27.34 0.07
C LEU A 404 4.33 26.61 0.92
N ILE A 405 3.18 26.28 0.32
CA ILE A 405 2.03 25.70 1.03
C ILE A 405 1.86 24.22 0.66
N ASP A 406 1.39 23.41 1.61
CA ASP A 406 0.97 22.03 1.43
C ASP A 406 2.11 21.11 0.97
N ILE A 407 3.23 21.18 1.68
CA ILE A 407 4.38 20.30 1.51
C ILE A 407 4.19 19.06 2.39
N ARG A 408 4.35 17.88 1.79
CA ARG A 408 4.41 16.60 2.51
C ARG A 408 5.76 15.96 2.24
N GLN A 409 6.40 15.43 3.27
CA GLN A 409 7.62 14.64 3.11
C GLN A 409 7.26 13.16 3.02
N PHE A 410 7.73 12.53 1.95
CA PHE A 410 7.63 11.08 1.76
C PHE A 410 8.94 10.43 2.13
N VAL A 411 8.85 9.23 2.61
CA VAL A 411 10.00 8.41 2.93
C VAL A 411 10.70 7.88 1.68
N ALA A 412 9.92 7.59 0.63
CA ALA A 412 10.44 7.12 -0.64
C ALA A 412 9.66 7.74 -1.81
N ASN A 413 10.34 7.88 -2.95
CA ASN A 413 9.72 8.28 -4.23
C ASN A 413 9.10 9.69 -4.26
N GLY A 414 9.34 10.55 -3.28
CA GLY A 414 9.05 11.97 -3.39
C GLY A 414 10.04 12.66 -4.34
N GLN A 415 9.85 13.94 -4.57
CA GLN A 415 10.67 14.75 -5.47
C GLN A 415 11.60 15.69 -4.69
N ASP A 416 12.74 16.04 -5.29
CA ASP A 416 13.68 17.00 -4.71
C ASP A 416 13.22 18.43 -4.98
N LEU A 417 13.32 19.29 -3.97
CA LEU A 417 13.01 20.72 -4.05
C LEU A 417 14.18 21.53 -3.51
N TYR A 418 14.59 22.55 -4.25
CA TYR A 418 15.67 23.46 -3.87
C TYR A 418 15.07 24.75 -3.32
N ILE A 419 15.19 24.98 -2.02
CA ILE A 419 14.59 26.14 -1.32
C ILE A 419 15.68 27.20 -1.09
N ARG A 420 15.38 28.44 -1.43
CA ARG A 420 16.28 29.59 -1.28
C ARG A 420 16.52 29.91 0.17
N MET A 421 17.78 30.04 0.58
CA MET A 421 18.23 30.35 1.92
C MET A 421 19.22 31.50 1.95
N PRO A 422 19.25 32.31 3.00
CA PRO A 422 20.28 33.34 3.17
C PRO A 422 21.64 32.69 3.43
N ALA A 423 22.73 33.36 3.05
CA ALA A 423 24.10 32.85 3.19
C ALA A 423 24.45 32.35 4.59
N SER A 424 23.94 33.02 5.62
CA SER A 424 24.20 32.63 7.01
C SER A 424 23.62 31.27 7.41
N GLU A 425 22.60 30.77 6.70
CA GLU A 425 22.04 29.42 6.91
C GLU A 425 22.76 28.36 6.06
N LEU A 426 23.53 28.77 5.04
CA LEU A 426 24.34 27.89 4.19
C LEU A 426 25.71 27.59 4.83
N GLU A 427 26.32 28.56 5.52
CA GLU A 427 27.66 28.46 6.08
C GLU A 427 27.75 27.51 7.29
N ASN A 428 26.66 27.33 8.05
CA ASN A 428 26.64 26.44 9.24
C ASN A 428 26.83 24.97 8.90
N GLY A 429 26.66 24.55 7.64
CA GLY A 429 26.89 23.18 7.20
C GLY A 429 28.35 22.91 6.76
N VAL A 430 29.10 23.93 6.39
CA VAL A 430 30.47 23.78 5.86
C VAL A 430 31.52 23.99 6.96
N LYS A 431 31.30 24.95 7.89
CA LYS A 431 32.28 25.21 8.98
C LYS A 431 32.40 24.03 9.97
N VAL A 432 31.36 23.30 10.26
CA VAL A 432 31.44 22.12 11.15
C VAL A 432 32.23 20.97 10.48
N LYS A 433 32.09 20.76 9.17
CA LYS A 433 32.83 19.71 8.47
C LYS A 433 34.30 20.04 8.24
N THR A 434 34.65 21.31 7.97
CA THR A 434 36.05 21.69 7.76
C THR A 434 36.83 21.78 9.05
N SER A 435 36.23 22.23 10.19
CA SER A 435 36.89 22.18 11.48
C SER A 435 37.13 20.74 11.95
N MET A 436 36.14 19.86 11.88
CA MET A 436 36.32 18.44 12.23
C MET A 436 37.31 17.70 11.33
N THR A 437 37.35 18.00 10.02
CA THR A 437 38.30 17.36 9.11
C THR A 437 39.74 17.83 9.34
N ILE A 438 39.96 19.10 9.73
CA ILE A 438 41.29 19.61 10.07
C ILE A 438 41.75 19.03 11.41
N GLU A 439 40.92 18.98 12.45
CA GLU A 439 41.27 18.39 13.74
C GLU A 439 41.54 16.87 13.64
N VAL A 440 40.70 16.12 12.89
CA VAL A 440 40.93 14.71 12.64
C VAL A 440 42.20 14.49 11.81
N SER A 441 42.48 15.33 10.80
CA SER A 441 43.69 15.20 9.98
C SER A 441 44.96 15.46 10.81
N VAL A 442 44.96 16.46 11.69
CA VAL A 442 46.06 16.75 12.59
C VAL A 442 46.25 15.63 13.63
N ALA A 443 45.16 15.11 14.18
CA ALA A 443 45.23 13.98 15.12
C ALA A 443 45.75 12.69 14.47
N VAL A 444 45.37 12.41 13.20
CA VAL A 444 45.86 11.23 12.44
C VAL A 444 47.36 11.39 12.09
N VAL A 445 47.80 12.58 11.72
CA VAL A 445 49.23 12.81 11.43
C VAL A 445 50.07 12.69 12.71
N PHE A 446 49.60 13.26 13.84
CA PHE A 446 50.28 13.19 15.13
C PHE A 446 50.34 11.75 15.66
N SER A 447 49.23 11.00 15.56
CA SER A 447 49.21 9.58 15.93
C SER A 447 50.07 8.73 15.02
N GLY A 448 50.14 9.05 13.73
CA GLY A 448 51.05 8.41 12.76
C GLY A 448 52.52 8.62 13.08
N VAL A 449 52.94 9.85 13.44
CA VAL A 449 54.30 10.19 13.85
C VAL A 449 54.67 9.47 15.16
N LEU A 450 53.78 9.45 16.14
CA LEU A 450 53.99 8.70 17.40
C LEU A 450 54.06 7.21 17.16
N PHE A 451 53.26 6.66 16.25
CA PHE A 451 53.28 5.22 15.90
C PHE A 451 54.60 4.83 15.18
N VAL A 452 55.06 5.68 14.24
CA VAL A 452 56.33 5.47 13.57
C VAL A 452 57.47 5.62 14.57
N GLY A 453 57.48 6.63 15.47
CA GLY A 453 58.47 6.79 16.52
C GLY A 453 58.49 5.60 17.48
N TYR A 454 57.32 5.10 17.91
CA TYR A 454 57.20 3.89 18.72
C TYR A 454 57.66 2.62 17.99
N TYR A 455 57.34 2.49 16.70
CA TYR A 455 57.74 1.38 15.87
C TYR A 455 59.25 1.36 15.67
N LEU A 456 59.90 2.52 15.41
CA LEU A 456 61.35 2.64 15.29
C LEU A 456 62.05 2.38 16.62
N HIS A 457 61.46 2.84 17.72
CA HIS A 457 61.95 2.57 19.08
C HIS A 457 61.86 1.07 19.43
N ARG A 458 60.77 0.40 19.08
CA ARG A 458 60.58 -1.04 19.25
C ARG A 458 61.48 -1.85 18.36
N ARG A 459 61.74 -1.38 17.11
CA ARG A 459 62.70 -1.98 16.19
C ARG A 459 64.12 -1.85 16.69
N ARG A 460 64.49 -0.72 17.31
CA ARG A 460 65.81 -0.55 17.96
C ARG A 460 65.97 -1.42 19.22
N ARG A 461 64.91 -1.68 19.98
CA ARG A 461 64.94 -2.67 21.09
C ARG A 461 65.07 -4.10 20.57
N LYS A 462 64.36 -4.46 19.51
CA LYS A 462 64.42 -5.81 18.92
C LYS A 462 65.81 -6.16 18.30
N LEU A 463 66.61 -5.16 17.98
CA LEU A 463 67.98 -5.36 17.48
C LEU A 463 69.03 -5.54 18.63
N ARG A 464 68.59 -5.36 19.90
CA ARG A 464 69.49 -5.60 21.06
C ARG A 464 69.29 -6.94 21.74
N ASP A 465 68.16 -7.64 21.47
CA ASP A 465 67.82 -8.93 22.06
C ASP A 465 67.81 -10.05 20.98
N ILE A 466 68.84 -10.21 20.21
CA ILE A 466 69.11 -11.45 19.48
C ILE A 466 70.09 -12.26 20.33
N GLY A 467 69.56 -12.96 21.23
CA GLY A 467 70.23 -13.98 22.04
C GLY A 467 69.10 -14.65 22.94
N GLU A 468 68.91 -15.90 22.58
CA GLU A 468 68.22 -16.94 23.36
C GLU A 468 66.68 -17.08 23.33
N THR A 469 66.35 -18.19 22.64
CA THR A 469 65.41 -19.26 22.96
C THR A 469 63.93 -19.04 23.01
N ASN A 470 63.28 -19.68 22.03
CA ASN A 470 62.14 -20.61 22.11
C ASN A 470 60.92 -20.35 23.01
N GLN A 471 59.80 -20.45 22.33
CA GLN A 471 58.53 -21.03 22.73
C GLN A 471 57.41 -20.12 23.28
N ASN A 472 56.30 -20.27 22.57
CA ASN A 472 54.90 -20.20 22.97
C ASN A 472 54.17 -18.91 22.69
N ASN A 473 53.35 -19.04 21.65
CA ASN A 473 51.92 -18.69 21.54
C ASN A 473 51.36 -17.66 22.54
N GLU A 474 50.83 -16.60 22.01
CA GLU A 474 49.43 -16.30 22.11
C GLU A 474 49.12 -14.94 21.48
N GLY A 475 48.04 -14.92 20.70
CA GLY A 475 47.64 -13.86 19.83
C GLY A 475 47.00 -12.70 20.60
N GLU A 476 47.14 -11.52 20.06
CA GLU A 476 46.35 -10.35 20.43
C GLU A 476 44.94 -10.47 19.87
N PRO A 477 43.92 -10.03 20.64
CA PRO A 477 42.53 -10.19 20.26
C PRO A 477 42.14 -9.13 19.21
N LYS A 478 41.83 -9.56 18.00
CA LYS A 478 40.95 -8.82 17.11
C LYS A 478 39.53 -8.84 17.73
N LYS A 479 39.13 -7.77 18.37
CA LYS A 479 37.70 -7.48 18.60
C LYS A 479 37.04 -7.34 17.24
N ASP A 480 36.05 -8.21 17.00
CA ASP A 480 34.84 -8.10 16.22
C ASP A 480 34.58 -9.27 15.29
N LEU A 481 33.72 -10.08 15.67
CA LEU A 481 32.88 -11.17 15.17
C LEU A 481 33.21 -12.50 15.86
N GLU A 482 32.43 -12.82 16.87
CA GLU A 482 32.49 -14.09 17.61
C GLU A 482 31.95 -15.30 16.83
N LEU A 483 31.71 -15.18 15.49
CA LEU A 483 31.20 -16.28 14.66
C LEU A 483 32.34 -16.92 13.86
N PRO A 484 32.39 -18.26 13.81
CA PRO A 484 33.37 -19.00 13.00
C PRO A 484 33.25 -18.64 11.51
N LEU A 485 34.39 -18.36 10.87
CA LEU A 485 34.50 -18.16 9.43
C LEU A 485 34.91 -19.47 8.76
N PHE A 486 34.03 -19.99 7.90
CA PHE A 486 34.29 -21.19 7.11
C PHE A 486 34.95 -20.86 5.78
N ASN A 487 35.93 -21.65 5.37
CA ASN A 487 36.54 -21.54 4.05
C ASN A 487 35.54 -22.03 2.97
N LEU A 488 35.54 -21.38 1.82
CA LEU A 488 34.69 -21.74 0.69
C LEU A 488 34.92 -23.20 0.24
N THR A 489 36.16 -23.66 0.22
CA THR A 489 36.50 -25.05 -0.14
C THR A 489 35.90 -26.07 0.80
N THR A 490 35.85 -25.77 2.11
CA THR A 490 35.17 -26.61 3.11
C THR A 490 33.65 -26.69 2.86
N VAL A 491 33.02 -25.54 2.55
CA VAL A 491 31.60 -25.50 2.28
C VAL A 491 31.24 -26.19 0.96
N ILE A 492 32.05 -26.01 -0.08
CA ILE A 492 31.92 -26.72 -1.36
C ILE A 492 32.00 -28.22 -1.15
N GLY A 493 33.03 -28.69 -0.41
CA GLY A 493 33.19 -30.12 -0.10
C GLY A 493 32.02 -30.68 0.70
N ALA A 494 31.60 -29.97 1.76
CA ALA A 494 30.48 -30.36 2.62
C ALA A 494 29.15 -30.50 1.86
N THR A 495 28.88 -29.64 0.86
CA THR A 495 27.64 -29.61 0.08
C THR A 495 27.71 -30.39 -1.24
N ASN A 496 28.80 -31.14 -1.49
CA ASN A 496 29.07 -31.80 -2.77
C ASN A 496 28.94 -30.83 -3.95
N ASN A 497 29.67 -29.73 -3.88
CA ASN A 497 29.63 -28.65 -4.88
C ASN A 497 28.20 -28.08 -5.12
N PHE A 498 27.42 -27.92 -4.06
CA PHE A 498 26.04 -27.44 -4.12
C PHE A 498 25.14 -28.28 -5.05
N SER A 499 25.32 -29.62 -4.97
CA SER A 499 24.53 -30.57 -5.78
C SER A 499 23.04 -30.32 -5.62
N SER A 500 22.28 -30.49 -6.72
CA SER A 500 20.82 -30.49 -6.72
C SER A 500 20.21 -31.46 -5.73
N ASP A 501 20.87 -32.62 -5.50
CA ASP A 501 20.39 -33.67 -4.58
C ASP A 501 20.48 -33.25 -3.11
N ASN A 502 21.37 -32.29 -2.82
CA ASN A 502 21.52 -31.69 -1.49
C ASN A 502 20.70 -30.42 -1.30
N LYS A 503 19.92 -30.01 -2.31
CA LYS A 503 19.11 -28.79 -2.22
C LYS A 503 17.89 -29.01 -1.34
N LEU A 504 17.83 -28.34 -0.18
CA LEU A 504 16.72 -28.40 0.77
C LEU A 504 15.55 -27.52 0.36
N GLY A 505 15.84 -26.40 -0.33
CA GLY A 505 14.82 -25.44 -0.77
C GLY A 505 15.44 -24.20 -1.39
N GLU A 506 14.59 -23.33 -1.91
CA GLU A 506 14.98 -22.02 -2.46
C GLU A 506 13.95 -20.98 -2.08
N GLY A 507 14.39 -19.87 -1.55
CA GLY A 507 13.55 -18.72 -1.18
C GLY A 507 14.03 -17.43 -1.86
N GLY A 508 13.41 -16.31 -1.52
CA GLY A 508 13.77 -14.98 -2.06
C GLY A 508 15.22 -14.55 -1.80
N PHE A 509 15.93 -15.23 -0.91
CA PHE A 509 17.31 -14.93 -0.51
C PHE A 509 18.35 -15.86 -1.12
N GLY A 510 17.91 -16.90 -1.79
CA GLY A 510 18.73 -17.90 -2.45
C GLY A 510 18.47 -19.33 -1.98
N PRO A 511 19.17 -20.29 -2.57
CA PRO A 511 19.02 -21.71 -2.28
C PRO A 511 19.67 -22.10 -0.94
N VAL A 512 19.10 -23.12 -0.29
CA VAL A 512 19.62 -23.77 0.93
C VAL A 512 20.02 -25.20 0.60
N TYR A 513 21.21 -25.62 1.02
CA TYR A 513 21.77 -26.94 0.76
C TYR A 513 22.10 -27.66 2.06
N ARG A 514 21.82 -28.97 2.12
CA ARG A 514 22.36 -29.89 3.15
C ARG A 514 23.85 -30.09 2.90
N GLY A 515 24.60 -30.14 3.97
CA GLY A 515 26.02 -30.49 3.93
C GLY A 515 26.46 -31.32 5.13
N THR A 516 27.61 -31.97 5.04
CA THR A 516 28.27 -32.67 6.14
C THR A 516 29.70 -32.16 6.24
N LEU A 517 30.06 -31.60 7.38
CA LEU A 517 31.42 -31.15 7.66
C LEU A 517 32.36 -32.34 7.83
N PRO A 518 33.71 -32.13 7.73
CA PRO A 518 34.70 -33.20 7.87
C PRO A 518 34.66 -33.92 9.23
N ASP A 519 34.15 -33.26 10.27
CA ASP A 519 33.94 -33.84 11.62
C ASP A 519 32.66 -34.66 11.76
N GLY A 520 31.88 -34.80 10.66
CA GLY A 520 30.61 -35.51 10.63
C GLY A 520 29.38 -34.66 11.02
N GLN A 521 29.57 -33.37 11.37
CA GLN A 521 28.45 -32.48 11.71
C GLN A 521 27.62 -32.19 10.48
N GLU A 522 26.28 -32.43 10.56
CA GLU A 522 25.32 -32.04 9.52
C GLU A 522 25.00 -30.55 9.64
N ILE A 523 24.97 -29.88 8.49
CA ILE A 523 24.76 -28.44 8.36
C ILE A 523 23.72 -28.15 7.27
N ALA A 524 23.12 -26.94 7.37
CA ALA A 524 22.32 -26.31 6.31
C ALA A 524 23.02 -25.03 5.85
N VAL A 525 23.34 -24.95 4.56
CA VAL A 525 24.08 -23.83 3.96
C VAL A 525 23.11 -22.98 3.13
N LYS A 526 22.80 -21.77 3.59
CA LYS A 526 22.02 -20.76 2.85
C LYS A 526 22.95 -19.91 2.00
N ARG A 527 22.95 -20.10 0.69
CA ARG A 527 23.81 -19.37 -0.27
C ARG A 527 23.07 -18.15 -0.81
N LEU A 528 23.66 -16.97 -0.67
CA LEU A 528 23.04 -15.71 -1.07
C LEU A 528 22.99 -15.59 -2.60
N SER A 529 21.85 -15.18 -3.15
CA SER A 529 21.69 -14.89 -4.59
C SER A 529 22.52 -13.67 -5.00
N ARG A 530 23.34 -13.79 -6.03
CA ARG A 530 24.21 -12.72 -6.56
C ARG A 530 23.46 -11.51 -7.10
N SER A 531 22.19 -11.67 -7.52
CA SER A 531 21.38 -10.62 -8.12
C SER A 531 20.61 -9.75 -7.13
N SER A 532 20.63 -10.06 -5.83
CA SER A 532 19.79 -9.42 -4.81
C SER A 532 20.58 -8.41 -3.98
N GLY A 533 20.50 -7.11 -4.32
CA GLY A 533 21.02 -6.03 -3.46
C GLY A 533 20.36 -5.98 -2.07
N GLN A 534 19.17 -6.56 -1.92
CA GLN A 534 18.43 -6.71 -0.67
C GLN A 534 19.03 -7.78 0.23
N GLY A 535 19.45 -8.89 -0.33
CA GLY A 535 19.99 -10.03 0.42
C GLY A 535 21.27 -9.70 1.20
N LEU A 536 22.08 -8.71 0.78
CA LEU A 536 23.29 -8.32 1.52
C LEU A 536 22.95 -7.66 2.87
N ASN A 537 21.91 -6.85 2.95
CA ASN A 537 21.48 -6.23 4.21
C ASN A 537 20.89 -7.26 5.18
N GLU A 538 20.18 -8.24 4.66
CA GLU A 538 19.59 -9.33 5.45
C GLU A 538 20.69 -10.29 5.94
N PHE A 539 21.64 -10.62 5.10
CA PHE A 539 22.83 -11.39 5.47
C PHE A 539 23.61 -10.74 6.63
N LYS A 540 23.88 -9.43 6.55
CA LYS A 540 24.54 -8.68 7.64
C LYS A 540 23.69 -8.68 8.90
N ASN A 541 22.37 -8.52 8.76
CA ASN A 541 21.45 -8.48 9.88
C ASN A 541 21.41 -9.84 10.60
N GLU A 542 21.35 -10.95 9.85
CA GLU A 542 21.36 -12.29 10.43
C GLU A 542 22.67 -12.54 11.20
N ILE A 543 23.84 -12.22 10.65
CA ILE A 543 25.13 -12.37 11.35
C ILE A 543 25.15 -11.58 12.67
N ILE A 544 24.76 -10.31 12.65
CA ILE A 544 24.83 -9.44 13.83
C ILE A 544 23.89 -9.92 14.95
N LEU A 545 22.72 -10.43 14.58
CA LEU A 545 21.70 -10.89 15.53
C LEU A 545 22.05 -12.27 16.08
N PHE A 546 22.36 -13.24 15.22
CA PHE A 546 22.63 -14.62 15.64
C PHE A 546 23.91 -14.79 16.44
N ALA A 547 24.93 -13.96 16.20
CA ALA A 547 26.13 -13.96 17.03
C ALA A 547 25.84 -13.78 18.55
N LYS A 548 24.65 -13.26 18.88
CA LYS A 548 24.27 -12.91 20.27
C LYS A 548 23.06 -13.69 20.80
N LEU A 549 22.49 -14.61 19.98
CA LEU A 549 21.27 -15.33 20.30
C LEU A 549 21.55 -16.84 20.46
N GLN A 550 21.20 -17.38 21.62
CA GLN A 550 21.24 -18.81 21.88
C GLN A 550 20.01 -19.23 22.69
N HIS A 551 19.14 -20.02 22.05
CA HIS A 551 17.95 -20.53 22.72
C HIS A 551 17.50 -21.83 22.06
N ARG A 552 16.97 -22.81 22.84
CA ARG A 552 16.53 -24.12 22.33
C ARG A 552 15.47 -24.07 21.27
N ASN A 553 14.63 -23.03 21.24
CA ASN A 553 13.57 -22.82 20.24
C ASN A 553 13.96 -21.81 19.14
N LEU A 554 15.26 -21.56 18.94
CA LEU A 554 15.81 -20.80 17.81
C LEU A 554 16.81 -21.69 17.06
N VAL A 555 16.87 -21.57 15.73
CA VAL A 555 17.87 -22.25 14.91
C VAL A 555 19.24 -21.67 15.23
N LYS A 556 20.26 -22.51 15.41
CA LYS A 556 21.62 -22.08 15.72
C LYS A 556 22.38 -21.74 14.45
N LEU A 557 22.96 -20.54 14.37
CA LEU A 557 23.95 -20.19 13.35
C LEU A 557 25.32 -20.69 13.80
N LEU A 558 25.92 -21.57 12.99
CA LEU A 558 27.23 -22.17 13.27
C LEU A 558 28.38 -21.29 12.78
N GLY A 559 28.14 -20.48 11.73
CA GLY A 559 29.14 -19.58 11.17
C GLY A 559 28.72 -19.01 9.83
N CYS A 560 29.66 -18.36 9.16
CA CYS A 560 29.45 -17.82 7.81
C CYS A 560 30.67 -18.04 6.91
N CYS A 561 30.46 -17.99 5.59
CA CYS A 561 31.51 -17.96 4.60
C CYS A 561 31.40 -16.66 3.80
N ILE A 562 32.46 -15.85 3.78
CA ILE A 562 32.57 -14.61 3.02
C ILE A 562 33.88 -14.67 2.25
N GLN A 563 33.83 -15.07 0.98
CA GLN A 563 35.01 -15.19 0.15
C GLN A 563 34.71 -14.75 -1.28
N GLY A 564 35.32 -13.63 -1.72
CA GLY A 564 35.03 -12.99 -3.00
C GLY A 564 33.56 -12.55 -3.10
N GLU A 565 32.89 -12.99 -4.15
CA GLU A 565 31.47 -12.72 -4.38
C GLU A 565 30.54 -13.67 -3.59
N GLU A 566 31.04 -14.78 -3.05
CA GLU A 566 30.23 -15.76 -2.34
C GLU A 566 30.01 -15.35 -0.89
N LYS A 567 28.74 -15.42 -0.47
CA LYS A 567 28.28 -15.14 0.90
C LYS A 567 27.29 -16.22 1.30
N MET A 568 27.58 -16.91 2.39
CA MET A 568 26.80 -18.04 2.86
C MET A 568 26.67 -18.01 4.37
N LEU A 569 25.50 -18.43 4.87
CA LEU A 569 25.24 -18.66 6.29
C LEU A 569 25.15 -20.17 6.52
N ILE A 570 25.82 -20.63 7.57
CA ILE A 570 25.92 -22.05 7.93
C ILE A 570 25.15 -22.26 9.23
N TYR A 571 24.05 -23.02 9.16
CA TYR A 571 23.17 -23.34 10.27
C TYR A 571 23.27 -24.82 10.67
N GLU A 572 22.78 -25.15 11.87
CA GLU A 572 22.48 -26.53 12.23
C GLU A 572 21.41 -27.10 11.27
N TYR A 573 21.54 -28.37 10.91
CA TYR A 573 20.61 -29.04 10.02
C TYR A 573 19.34 -29.48 10.76
N MET A 574 18.17 -29.23 10.15
CA MET A 574 16.85 -29.58 10.69
C MET A 574 16.25 -30.71 9.82
N PRO A 575 16.28 -31.98 10.28
CA PRO A 575 15.88 -33.13 9.45
C PRO A 575 14.39 -33.18 9.17
N ASN A 576 13.56 -32.65 10.08
CA ASN A 576 12.11 -32.67 9.92
C ASN A 576 11.58 -31.41 9.18
N THR A 577 12.48 -30.66 8.48
CA THR A 577 12.11 -29.52 7.62
C THR A 577 11.28 -28.46 8.36
N SER A 578 10.33 -27.82 7.68
CA SER A 578 9.50 -26.75 8.24
C SER A 578 8.10 -27.25 8.62
N LEU A 579 7.50 -26.60 9.61
CA LEU A 579 6.18 -26.93 10.18
C LEU A 579 5.06 -26.91 9.12
N ASP A 580 5.16 -26.07 8.09
CA ASP A 580 4.14 -25.97 7.05
C ASP A 580 4.01 -27.24 6.20
N SER A 581 5.08 -28.05 6.06
CA SER A 581 5.04 -29.34 5.38
C SER A 581 4.22 -30.40 6.13
N PHE A 582 4.10 -30.26 7.45
CA PHE A 582 3.30 -31.18 8.30
C PHE A 582 1.85 -30.75 8.44
N ILE A 583 1.59 -29.43 8.44
CA ILE A 583 0.23 -28.91 8.67
C ILE A 583 -0.58 -28.92 7.39
N PHE A 584 0.04 -28.53 6.25
CA PHE A 584 -0.71 -28.20 5.02
C PHE A 584 -0.61 -29.26 3.92
N ASP A 585 0.31 -30.24 4.01
CA ASP A 585 0.38 -31.33 3.06
C ASP A 585 -0.67 -32.40 3.36
N GLN A 586 -1.76 -32.37 2.61
CA GLN A 586 -2.90 -33.26 2.77
C GLN A 586 -2.66 -34.67 2.19
N MET A 587 -1.58 -34.85 1.39
CA MET A 587 -1.31 -36.10 0.69
C MET A 587 -0.50 -37.12 1.53
N ARG A 588 0.05 -36.70 2.67
CA ARG A 588 0.92 -37.54 3.53
C ARG A 588 0.30 -37.81 4.87
N GLU A 589 -0.64 -38.74 4.94
CA GLU A 589 -1.27 -39.21 6.20
C GLU A 589 -0.26 -39.73 7.23
N GLU A 590 0.88 -40.24 6.78
CA GLU A 590 1.95 -40.77 7.65
C GLU A 590 2.69 -39.72 8.48
N LEU A 591 2.58 -38.42 8.09
CA LEU A 591 3.23 -37.31 8.76
C LEU A 591 2.30 -36.47 9.64
N LEU A 592 1.12 -37.02 9.98
CA LEU A 592 0.14 -36.29 10.78
C LEU A 592 0.68 -36.01 12.19
N LEU A 593 0.76 -34.74 12.57
CA LEU A 593 1.02 -34.32 13.93
C LEU A 593 -0.22 -34.54 14.80
N ASP A 594 -0.08 -35.42 15.82
CA ASP A 594 -1.08 -35.55 16.87
C ASP A 594 -1.20 -34.26 17.71
N TRP A 595 -2.26 -34.16 18.52
CA TRP A 595 -2.49 -32.97 19.32
C TRP A 595 -1.38 -32.67 20.34
N PRO A 596 -0.85 -33.63 21.09
CA PRO A 596 0.25 -33.39 22.03
C PRO A 596 1.46 -32.75 21.35
N LYS A 597 1.84 -33.18 20.14
CA LYS A 597 2.93 -32.59 19.37
C LYS A 597 2.59 -31.17 18.89
N ARG A 598 1.35 -30.95 18.41
CA ARG A 598 0.89 -29.60 18.01
C ARG A 598 0.96 -28.62 19.18
N PHE A 599 0.49 -29.04 20.35
CA PHE A 599 0.52 -28.22 21.57
C PHE A 599 1.96 -27.95 22.02
N HIS A 600 2.84 -28.97 21.99
CA HIS A 600 4.26 -28.82 22.28
C HIS A 600 4.92 -27.80 21.35
N ILE A 601 4.61 -27.85 20.05
CA ILE A 601 5.11 -26.91 19.03
C ILE A 601 4.62 -25.49 19.32
N ILE A 602 3.32 -25.29 19.59
CA ILE A 602 2.76 -23.98 19.97
C ILE A 602 3.50 -23.39 21.17
N CYS A 603 3.67 -24.17 22.24
CA CYS A 603 4.38 -23.72 23.44
C CYS A 603 5.86 -23.41 23.18
N GLY A 604 6.53 -24.20 22.33
CA GLY A 604 7.93 -23.98 21.97
C GLY A 604 8.14 -22.69 21.16
N ILE A 605 7.25 -22.41 20.20
CA ILE A 605 7.27 -21.16 19.43
C ILE A 605 7.06 -19.97 20.37
N ALA A 606 6.10 -20.06 21.30
CA ALA A 606 5.82 -19.01 22.28
C ALA A 606 7.05 -18.72 23.17
N ARG A 607 7.81 -19.75 23.60
CA ARG A 607 9.06 -19.59 24.38
C ARG A 607 10.14 -18.93 23.54
N GLY A 608 10.30 -19.32 22.27
CA GLY A 608 11.26 -18.70 21.35
C GLY A 608 10.98 -17.19 21.16
N LEU A 609 9.70 -16.81 20.96
CA LEU A 609 9.29 -15.40 20.85
C LEU A 609 9.44 -14.64 22.16
N LEU A 610 9.13 -15.25 23.33
CA LEU A 610 9.38 -14.64 24.62
C LEU A 610 10.86 -14.29 24.80
N TYR A 611 11.75 -15.26 24.49
CA TYR A 611 13.19 -15.02 24.55
C TYR A 611 13.61 -13.82 23.68
N LEU A 612 13.13 -13.72 22.46
CA LEU A 612 13.44 -12.58 21.59
C LEU A 612 12.92 -11.24 22.10
N HIS A 613 11.71 -11.22 22.67
CA HIS A 613 11.03 -10.01 23.10
C HIS A 613 11.50 -9.49 24.46
N GLN A 614 11.97 -10.36 25.36
CA GLN A 614 12.22 -10.02 26.75
C GLN A 614 13.55 -10.54 27.29
N ASP A 615 13.87 -11.82 27.10
CA ASP A 615 14.95 -12.49 27.83
C ASP A 615 16.31 -12.33 27.13
N SER A 616 16.34 -11.97 25.84
CA SER A 616 17.59 -11.72 25.13
C SER A 616 18.20 -10.36 25.52
N ARG A 617 19.51 -10.22 25.43
CA ARG A 617 20.23 -8.96 25.67
C ARG A 617 19.74 -7.80 24.79
N LEU A 618 19.21 -8.14 23.63
CA LEU A 618 18.67 -7.21 22.64
C LEU A 618 17.18 -7.54 22.48
N ARG A 619 16.32 -6.55 22.70
CA ARG A 619 14.89 -6.73 22.39
C ARG A 619 14.74 -6.82 20.88
N ILE A 620 14.32 -7.99 20.37
CA ILE A 620 14.27 -8.30 18.94
C ILE A 620 12.82 -8.58 18.55
N ILE A 621 12.39 -7.96 17.44
CA ILE A 621 11.13 -8.20 16.78
C ILE A 621 11.42 -8.94 15.48
N HIS A 622 10.82 -10.11 15.30
CA HIS A 622 11.09 -11.03 14.18
C HIS A 622 10.52 -10.53 12.86
N ARG A 623 9.26 -10.06 12.86
CA ARG A 623 8.54 -9.47 11.73
C ARG A 623 8.14 -10.43 10.60
N ASP A 624 8.53 -11.70 10.66
CA ASP A 624 8.13 -12.73 9.68
C ASP A 624 7.87 -14.11 10.32
N VAL A 625 7.11 -14.11 11.44
CA VAL A 625 6.66 -15.33 12.12
C VAL A 625 5.59 -16.02 11.27
N LYS A 626 5.88 -17.25 10.81
CA LYS A 626 4.99 -18.07 9.95
C LYS A 626 5.39 -19.55 10.00
N ALA A 627 4.51 -20.44 9.54
CA ALA A 627 4.73 -21.89 9.60
C ALA A 627 6.01 -22.34 8.86
N SER A 628 6.35 -21.74 7.70
CA SER A 628 7.57 -22.10 6.94
C SER A 628 8.87 -21.58 7.57
N ASN A 629 8.81 -20.69 8.54
CA ASN A 629 9.97 -20.19 9.30
C ASN A 629 10.11 -20.88 10.68
N VAL A 630 9.28 -21.88 10.96
CA VAL A 630 9.43 -22.75 12.13
C VAL A 630 9.95 -24.10 11.62
N LEU A 631 11.19 -24.42 11.94
CA LEU A 631 11.83 -25.71 11.61
C LEU A 631 11.68 -26.67 12.77
N LEU A 632 11.73 -27.98 12.47
CA LEU A 632 11.58 -29.05 13.46
C LEU A 632 12.87 -29.89 13.52
N ASP A 633 13.40 -30.08 14.72
CA ASP A 633 14.55 -30.94 14.95
C ASP A 633 14.16 -32.45 14.98
N ASN A 634 15.12 -33.34 15.22
CA ASN A 634 14.89 -34.79 15.28
C ASN A 634 13.79 -35.20 16.28
N GLU A 635 13.61 -34.42 17.35
CA GLU A 635 12.67 -34.70 18.43
C GLU A 635 11.35 -33.94 18.24
N MET A 636 11.14 -33.33 17.07
CA MET A 636 9.98 -32.49 16.74
C MET A 636 9.90 -31.22 17.60
N ASN A 637 10.99 -30.73 18.21
CA ASN A 637 11.02 -29.45 18.87
C ASN A 637 11.02 -28.32 17.83
N PRO A 638 10.19 -27.28 18.01
CA PRO A 638 10.16 -26.15 17.09
C PRO A 638 11.36 -25.20 17.33
N LYS A 639 11.95 -24.75 16.22
CA LYS A 639 13.01 -23.76 16.19
C LYS A 639 12.68 -22.66 15.18
N ILE A 640 12.56 -21.41 15.66
CA ILE A 640 12.30 -20.24 14.81
C ILE A 640 13.55 -19.94 14.01
N SER A 641 13.38 -19.69 12.71
CA SER A 641 14.44 -19.44 11.73
C SER A 641 14.20 -18.14 10.94
N ASP A 642 15.15 -17.75 10.10
CA ASP A 642 15.07 -16.63 9.13
C ASP A 642 14.92 -15.23 9.78
N PHE A 643 16.02 -14.73 10.38
CA PHE A 643 16.09 -13.42 11.04
C PHE A 643 16.51 -12.27 10.10
N GLY A 644 16.54 -12.50 8.80
CA GLY A 644 16.93 -11.48 7.81
C GLY A 644 16.11 -10.19 7.93
N LEU A 645 14.84 -10.30 8.29
CA LEU A 645 13.93 -9.18 8.48
C LEU A 645 13.85 -8.67 9.92
N ALA A 646 14.45 -9.33 10.90
CA ALA A 646 14.36 -8.97 12.31
C ALA A 646 14.95 -7.57 12.61
N ARG A 647 14.50 -6.94 13.69
CA ARG A 647 14.98 -5.62 14.16
C ARG A 647 15.19 -5.60 15.65
N THR A 648 16.31 -4.96 16.05
CA THR A 648 16.57 -4.64 17.44
C THR A 648 15.94 -3.30 17.81
N LEU A 649 15.34 -3.21 18.99
CA LEU A 649 14.93 -1.96 19.60
C LEU A 649 16.07 -1.40 20.44
N VAL A 650 16.54 -0.21 20.10
CA VAL A 650 17.61 0.50 20.83
C VAL A 650 16.98 1.58 21.70
N GLY A 651 17.04 1.42 23.04
CA GLY A 651 16.50 2.38 24.03
C GLY A 651 15.60 1.70 25.05
N GLY A 652 15.85 1.96 26.34
CA GLY A 652 15.33 1.19 27.49
C GLY A 652 13.80 1.05 27.60
N ASP A 653 12.98 2.00 27.09
CA ASP A 653 11.52 2.02 27.23
C ASP A 653 10.73 1.85 25.92
N GLN A 654 11.38 1.71 24.78
CA GLN A 654 10.68 1.56 23.51
C GLN A 654 10.21 0.11 23.29
N THR A 655 8.90 -0.08 23.16
CA THR A 655 8.28 -1.38 22.85
C THR A 655 8.06 -1.61 21.35
N GLY A 656 8.37 -0.63 20.50
CA GLY A 656 8.15 -0.70 19.05
C GLY A 656 8.99 0.31 18.26
N GLY A 657 8.94 0.20 16.95
CA GLY A 657 9.62 1.07 15.99
C GLY A 657 8.75 1.32 14.76
N ASN A 658 9.20 2.24 13.90
CA ASN A 658 8.55 2.54 12.62
C ASN A 658 9.48 2.16 11.47
N THR A 659 8.91 1.62 10.41
CA THR A 659 9.63 1.31 9.18
C THR A 659 8.87 1.82 7.97
N ASN A 660 9.62 2.44 7.09
CA ASN A 660 9.10 2.95 5.83
C ASN A 660 9.00 1.88 4.73
N ARG A 661 9.56 0.70 5.00
CA ARG A 661 9.48 -0.47 4.15
C ARG A 661 8.86 -1.60 4.94
N VAL A 662 7.58 -1.83 4.73
CA VAL A 662 6.87 -2.99 5.26
C VAL A 662 7.37 -4.22 4.50
N VAL A 663 7.94 -5.16 5.24
CA VAL A 663 8.49 -6.42 4.73
C VAL A 663 8.00 -7.57 5.59
N GLY A 664 7.85 -8.75 5.02
CA GLY A 664 7.34 -9.94 5.70
C GLY A 664 6.28 -10.62 4.85
N THR A 665 5.59 -11.60 5.40
CA THR A 665 4.64 -12.44 4.67
C THR A 665 3.20 -11.92 4.85
N TYR A 666 2.59 -11.50 3.75
CA TYR A 666 1.18 -11.12 3.73
C TYR A 666 0.29 -12.26 4.22
N GLY A 667 -0.63 -11.94 5.13
CA GLY A 667 -1.51 -12.92 5.79
C GLY A 667 -1.09 -13.22 7.23
N TYR A 668 0.15 -12.81 7.66
CA TYR A 668 0.61 -12.91 9.05
C TYR A 668 0.91 -11.54 9.67
N MET A 669 1.01 -10.49 8.86
CA MET A 669 1.30 -9.14 9.33
C MET A 669 0.17 -8.59 10.18
N ALA A 670 0.51 -7.92 11.30
CA ALA A 670 -0.44 -7.18 12.11
C ALA A 670 -0.97 -5.93 11.37
N PRO A 671 -2.20 -5.46 11.65
CA PRO A 671 -2.82 -4.32 10.96
C PRO A 671 -1.97 -3.05 11.03
N GLU A 672 -1.49 -2.68 12.21
CA GLU A 672 -0.66 -1.50 12.44
C GLU A 672 0.67 -1.58 11.69
N TYR A 673 1.21 -2.79 11.53
CA TYR A 673 2.44 -2.99 10.78
C TYR A 673 2.19 -2.94 9.27
N ALA A 674 1.17 -3.66 8.79
CA ALA A 674 0.84 -3.71 7.36
C ALA A 674 0.42 -2.33 6.79
N ILE A 675 -0.30 -1.53 7.58
CA ILE A 675 -0.89 -0.26 7.13
C ILE A 675 0.04 0.93 7.41
N TYR A 676 0.66 0.97 8.59
CA TYR A 676 1.41 2.15 9.06
C TYR A 676 2.92 1.91 9.19
N GLY A 677 3.39 0.68 8.97
CA GLY A 677 4.80 0.32 9.19
C GLY A 677 5.21 0.30 10.67
N LEU A 678 4.24 0.39 11.59
CA LEU A 678 4.48 0.37 13.03
C LEU A 678 4.68 -1.07 13.50
N PHE A 679 5.92 -1.44 13.81
CA PHE A 679 6.23 -2.78 14.30
C PHE A 679 6.57 -2.76 15.81
N SER A 680 6.13 -3.76 16.51
CA SER A 680 6.37 -3.93 17.94
C SER A 680 6.38 -5.41 18.32
N VAL A 681 6.71 -5.72 19.57
CA VAL A 681 6.53 -7.09 20.09
C VAL A 681 5.10 -7.59 19.91
N LYS A 682 4.10 -6.67 19.89
CA LYS A 682 2.69 -7.01 19.67
C LYS A 682 2.36 -7.36 18.22
N SER A 683 3.22 -6.97 17.28
CA SER A 683 3.08 -7.38 15.87
C SER A 683 3.47 -8.85 15.70
N ASP A 684 4.53 -9.32 16.36
CA ASP A 684 4.89 -10.75 16.39
C ASP A 684 3.84 -11.60 17.14
N VAL A 685 3.24 -11.05 18.22
CA VAL A 685 2.12 -11.69 18.93
C VAL A 685 0.93 -11.93 17.98
N PHE A 686 0.61 -10.95 17.14
CA PHE A 686 -0.44 -11.10 16.13
C PHE A 686 -0.12 -12.22 15.13
N SER A 687 1.10 -12.25 14.60
CA SER A 687 1.57 -13.31 13.70
C SER A 687 1.56 -14.68 14.37
N PHE A 688 1.94 -14.75 15.64
CA PHE A 688 1.85 -15.97 16.45
C PHE A 688 0.39 -16.46 16.58
N GLY A 689 -0.56 -15.56 16.88
CA GLY A 689 -1.99 -15.92 16.97
C GLY A 689 -2.52 -16.54 15.68
N ILE A 690 -2.13 -16.01 14.51
CA ILE A 690 -2.46 -16.62 13.21
C ILE A 690 -1.86 -18.01 13.07
N LEU A 691 -0.59 -18.16 13.38
CA LEU A 691 0.12 -19.43 13.30
C LEU A 691 -0.54 -20.50 14.19
N VAL A 692 -1.00 -20.12 15.39
CA VAL A 692 -1.74 -21.04 16.28
C VAL A 692 -3.06 -21.49 15.64
N LEU A 693 -3.83 -20.57 15.04
CA LEU A 693 -5.06 -20.96 14.31
C LEU A 693 -4.78 -21.89 13.13
N GLU A 694 -3.68 -21.70 12.41
CA GLU A 694 -3.24 -22.59 11.33
C GLU A 694 -2.86 -23.98 11.85
N VAL A 695 -2.14 -24.04 12.97
CA VAL A 695 -1.74 -25.32 13.61
C VAL A 695 -2.97 -26.10 14.09
N ILE A 696 -3.99 -25.42 14.63
CA ILE A 696 -5.22 -26.04 15.11
C ILE A 696 -6.07 -26.55 13.95
N SER A 697 -6.24 -25.72 12.92
CA SER A 697 -7.20 -25.98 11.84
C SER A 697 -6.65 -26.79 10.67
N GLY A 698 -5.33 -26.92 10.55
CA GLY A 698 -4.71 -27.53 9.36
C GLY A 698 -4.88 -26.72 8.08
N ARG A 699 -5.29 -25.44 8.17
CA ARG A 699 -5.65 -24.58 7.04
C ARG A 699 -4.81 -23.30 7.02
N LYS A 700 -4.41 -22.86 5.82
CA LYS A 700 -3.66 -21.60 5.64
C LYS A 700 -4.58 -20.40 5.82
N ASN A 701 -4.14 -19.37 6.54
CA ASN A 701 -4.86 -18.10 6.62
C ASN A 701 -4.94 -17.38 5.26
N LYS A 702 -3.84 -17.39 4.49
CA LYS A 702 -3.83 -16.89 3.12
C LYS A 702 -4.48 -17.89 2.17
N GLY A 703 -5.52 -17.45 1.44
CA GLY A 703 -6.27 -18.31 0.50
C GLY A 703 -7.31 -19.21 1.18
N PHE A 704 -7.62 -18.95 2.44
CA PHE A 704 -8.76 -19.62 3.11
C PHE A 704 -10.05 -19.27 2.36
N TYR A 705 -10.77 -20.28 1.90
CA TYR A 705 -12.07 -20.17 1.26
C TYR A 705 -13.07 -21.02 2.03
N HIS A 706 -14.17 -20.41 2.45
CA HIS A 706 -15.32 -21.12 2.99
C HIS A 706 -16.52 -20.84 2.08
N PRO A 707 -17.28 -21.87 1.64
CA PRO A 707 -18.38 -21.70 0.68
C PRO A 707 -19.43 -20.67 1.10
N ASN A 708 -19.64 -20.48 2.40
CA ASN A 708 -20.72 -19.65 2.95
C ASN A 708 -20.22 -18.27 3.49
N TYR A 709 -18.89 -18.02 3.55
CA TYR A 709 -18.36 -16.82 4.18
C TYR A 709 -17.11 -16.31 3.44
N SER A 710 -17.06 -15.03 3.14
CA SER A 710 -15.93 -14.34 2.48
C SER A 710 -14.81 -13.94 3.46
N HIS A 711 -14.64 -14.66 4.59
CA HIS A 711 -13.67 -14.30 5.63
C HIS A 711 -12.38 -15.11 5.51
N ASN A 712 -11.27 -14.52 5.96
CA ASN A 712 -10.02 -15.24 6.20
C ASN A 712 -10.16 -16.20 7.40
N LEU A 713 -9.14 -17.02 7.69
CA LEU A 713 -9.17 -17.98 8.81
C LEU A 713 -9.43 -17.29 10.15
N ILE A 714 -8.88 -16.09 10.38
CA ILE A 714 -9.10 -15.29 11.60
C ILE A 714 -10.59 -14.94 11.74
N GLY A 715 -11.20 -14.44 10.66
CA GLY A 715 -12.63 -14.07 10.64
C GLY A 715 -13.54 -15.28 10.83
N HIS A 716 -13.18 -16.43 10.25
CA HIS A 716 -13.91 -17.68 10.45
C HIS A 716 -13.83 -18.15 11.90
N ALA A 717 -12.65 -18.16 12.50
CA ALA A 717 -12.47 -18.51 13.91
C ALA A 717 -13.28 -17.58 14.85
N TRP A 718 -13.31 -16.29 14.56
CA TRP A 718 -14.09 -15.29 15.31
C TRP A 718 -15.60 -15.54 15.23
N ILE A 719 -16.11 -15.84 14.05
CA ILE A 719 -17.54 -16.16 13.86
C ILE A 719 -17.92 -17.43 14.64
N LEU A 720 -17.13 -18.50 14.50
CA LEU A 720 -17.38 -19.76 15.22
C LEU A 720 -17.32 -19.56 16.74
N TRP A 721 -16.40 -18.74 17.24
CA TRP A 721 -16.31 -18.41 18.65
C TRP A 721 -17.57 -17.72 19.17
N ASN A 722 -18.04 -16.68 18.47
CA ASN A 722 -19.24 -15.93 18.86
C ASN A 722 -20.55 -16.75 18.73
N GLN A 723 -20.56 -17.76 17.85
CA GLN A 723 -21.67 -18.70 17.72
C GLN A 723 -21.64 -19.84 18.74
N GLY A 724 -20.63 -19.92 19.63
CA GLY A 724 -20.47 -21.01 20.57
C GLY A 724 -20.03 -22.34 19.95
N ARG A 725 -19.47 -22.29 18.72
CA ARG A 725 -19.08 -23.46 17.90
C ARG A 725 -17.56 -23.53 17.61
N PRO A 726 -16.64 -23.15 18.52
CA PRO A 726 -15.21 -23.06 18.23
C PRO A 726 -14.57 -24.39 17.83
N LEU A 727 -15.16 -25.52 18.20
CA LEU A 727 -14.64 -26.87 17.89
C LEU A 727 -14.69 -27.20 16.40
N GLU A 728 -15.52 -26.54 15.61
CA GLU A 728 -15.57 -26.73 14.16
C GLU A 728 -14.35 -26.19 13.43
N LEU A 729 -13.50 -25.44 14.14
CA LEU A 729 -12.22 -24.97 13.63
C LEU A 729 -11.17 -26.08 13.56
N ILE A 730 -11.32 -27.15 14.33
CA ILE A 730 -10.31 -28.19 14.52
C ILE A 730 -10.08 -28.96 13.21
N ASP A 731 -8.82 -29.29 12.95
CA ASP A 731 -8.45 -30.18 11.85
C ASP A 731 -9.11 -31.55 11.99
N THR A 732 -9.97 -31.89 11.05
CA THR A 732 -10.74 -33.15 11.05
C THR A 732 -9.85 -34.41 11.06
N ARG A 733 -8.58 -34.28 10.61
CA ARG A 733 -7.61 -35.39 10.64
C ARG A 733 -7.15 -35.76 12.04
N LEU A 734 -7.34 -34.91 13.06
CA LEU A 734 -7.00 -35.23 14.45
C LEU A 734 -7.96 -36.27 15.09
N GLY A 735 -9.09 -36.55 14.47
CA GLY A 735 -10.10 -37.46 15.01
C GLY A 735 -10.57 -37.02 16.39
N SER A 736 -10.59 -37.98 17.37
CA SER A 736 -10.97 -37.70 18.77
C SER A 736 -9.76 -37.66 19.73
N SER A 737 -8.52 -37.58 19.23
CA SER A 737 -7.29 -37.77 20.04
C SER A 737 -6.76 -36.45 20.66
N TYR A 738 -7.62 -35.47 20.95
CA TYR A 738 -7.21 -34.17 21.52
C TYR A 738 -7.89 -33.89 22.87
N THR A 739 -7.21 -33.15 23.75
CA THR A 739 -7.75 -32.64 25.00
C THR A 739 -8.62 -31.43 24.74
N LEU A 740 -9.93 -31.55 24.92
CA LEU A 740 -10.91 -30.52 24.56
C LEU A 740 -10.60 -29.17 25.23
N SER A 741 -10.27 -29.15 26.51
CA SER A 741 -9.95 -27.95 27.27
C SER A 741 -8.70 -27.24 26.72
N GLU A 742 -7.66 -27.98 26.32
CA GLU A 742 -6.43 -27.42 25.75
C GLU A 742 -6.69 -26.77 24.38
N VAL A 743 -7.44 -27.45 23.49
CA VAL A 743 -7.77 -26.92 22.17
C VAL A 743 -8.60 -25.65 22.28
N LEU A 744 -9.67 -25.67 23.09
CA LEU A 744 -10.49 -24.48 23.33
C LEU A 744 -9.66 -23.31 23.88
N ARG A 745 -8.73 -23.62 24.78
CA ARG A 745 -7.83 -22.63 25.35
C ARG A 745 -6.87 -22.06 24.30
N CYS A 746 -6.31 -22.89 23.44
CA CYS A 746 -5.47 -22.44 22.32
C CYS A 746 -6.24 -21.54 21.34
N ILE A 747 -7.49 -21.88 21.00
CA ILE A 747 -8.37 -21.03 20.16
C ILE A 747 -8.61 -19.68 20.87
N HIS A 748 -8.94 -19.70 22.15
CA HIS A 748 -9.18 -18.48 22.94
C HIS A 748 -7.94 -17.56 22.96
N VAL A 749 -6.77 -18.13 23.31
CA VAL A 749 -5.49 -17.39 23.36
C VAL A 749 -5.13 -16.82 21.98
N SER A 750 -5.35 -17.59 20.90
CA SER A 750 -5.08 -17.09 19.56
C SER A 750 -5.98 -15.92 19.18
N LEU A 751 -7.27 -15.94 19.54
CA LEU A 751 -8.18 -14.81 19.32
C LEU A 751 -7.78 -13.56 20.12
N LEU A 752 -7.26 -13.71 21.34
CA LEU A 752 -6.68 -12.61 22.10
C LEU A 752 -5.42 -12.04 21.43
N CYS A 753 -4.60 -12.88 20.80
CA CYS A 753 -3.40 -12.45 20.10
C CYS A 753 -3.70 -11.69 18.81
N VAL A 754 -4.78 -12.00 18.09
CA VAL A 754 -5.13 -11.38 16.79
C VAL A 754 -6.08 -10.19 16.91
N GLN A 755 -6.31 -9.64 18.10
CA GLN A 755 -7.13 -8.45 18.32
C GLN A 755 -6.63 -7.26 17.49
N HIS A 756 -7.57 -6.40 17.08
CA HIS A 756 -7.28 -5.27 16.20
C HIS A 756 -6.25 -4.31 16.78
N ARG A 757 -6.44 -3.88 18.04
CA ARG A 757 -5.55 -2.93 18.70
C ARG A 757 -4.35 -3.63 19.34
N PRO A 758 -3.11 -3.16 19.12
CA PRO A 758 -1.91 -3.76 19.74
C PRO A 758 -1.94 -3.81 21.28
N GLU A 759 -2.50 -2.79 21.92
CA GLU A 759 -2.62 -2.69 23.39
C GLU A 759 -3.53 -3.74 23.99
N ASP A 760 -4.53 -4.20 23.25
CA ASP A 760 -5.45 -5.24 23.69
C ASP A 760 -4.84 -6.66 23.63
N ARG A 761 -3.77 -6.86 22.84
CA ARG A 761 -3.10 -8.15 22.72
C ARG A 761 -2.24 -8.46 23.93
N PRO A 762 -2.16 -9.72 24.40
CA PRO A 762 -1.27 -10.11 25.49
C PRO A 762 0.21 -9.93 25.10
N THR A 763 1.12 -10.01 26.10
CA THR A 763 2.56 -10.22 25.87
C THR A 763 2.84 -11.70 25.68
N MET A 764 4.00 -12.09 25.10
CA MET A 764 4.36 -13.50 25.01
C MET A 764 4.53 -14.20 26.36
N ALA A 765 4.95 -13.46 27.40
CA ALA A 765 4.95 -13.97 28.78
C ALA A 765 3.53 -14.31 29.27
N SER A 766 2.58 -13.40 29.03
CA SER A 766 1.16 -13.64 29.35
C SER A 766 0.60 -14.82 28.55
N VAL A 767 0.96 -14.93 27.25
CA VAL A 767 0.54 -16.04 26.38
C VAL A 767 0.96 -17.39 26.95
N LEU A 768 2.20 -17.55 27.40
CA LEU A 768 2.69 -18.79 27.99
C LEU A 768 1.96 -19.14 29.29
N ILE A 769 1.71 -18.14 30.16
CA ILE A 769 0.89 -18.36 31.36
C ILE A 769 -0.52 -18.78 30.97
N MET A 770 -1.14 -18.11 29.99
CA MET A 770 -2.47 -18.45 29.51
C MET A 770 -2.56 -19.86 28.92
N LEU A 771 -1.56 -20.33 28.20
CA LEU A 771 -1.53 -21.67 27.61
C LEU A 771 -1.31 -22.78 28.68
N GLY A 772 -0.53 -22.48 29.72
CA GLY A 772 -0.12 -23.45 30.73
C GLY A 772 -0.94 -23.44 32.05
N SER A 773 -2.01 -22.64 32.16
CA SER A 773 -2.81 -22.50 33.37
C SER A 773 -4.30 -22.57 33.11
N GLU A 774 -5.11 -22.85 34.12
CA GLU A 774 -6.59 -22.86 33.99
C GLU A 774 -7.25 -21.53 34.38
N ILE A 775 -6.47 -20.45 34.51
CA ILE A 775 -6.97 -19.13 34.88
C ILE A 775 -8.03 -18.66 33.86
N PRO A 776 -9.15 -18.08 34.29
CA PRO A 776 -10.14 -17.51 33.40
C PRO A 776 -9.52 -16.42 32.50
N LEU A 777 -9.80 -16.49 31.19
CA LEU A 777 -9.29 -15.55 30.22
C LEU A 777 -10.33 -14.44 29.94
N ALA A 778 -9.86 -13.25 29.62
CA ALA A 778 -10.72 -12.15 29.17
C ALA A 778 -11.44 -12.52 27.87
N GLN A 779 -12.64 -12.00 27.65
CA GLN A 779 -13.32 -12.18 26.36
C GLN A 779 -12.54 -11.49 25.24
N PRO A 780 -12.31 -12.19 24.11
CA PRO A 780 -11.63 -11.60 22.97
C PRO A 780 -12.46 -10.46 22.38
N LYS A 781 -11.77 -9.40 21.94
CA LYS A 781 -12.37 -8.33 21.15
C LYS A 781 -12.24 -8.63 19.66
N GLN A 782 -12.94 -7.86 18.83
CA GLN A 782 -12.91 -8.00 17.37
C GLN A 782 -11.47 -8.10 16.84
N PRO A 783 -11.16 -9.11 16.00
CA PRO A 783 -9.83 -9.31 15.47
C PRO A 783 -9.48 -8.30 14.38
N GLY A 784 -8.19 -8.16 14.10
CA GLY A 784 -7.70 -7.39 12.95
C GLY A 784 -8.14 -8.02 11.63
N PHE A 785 -8.40 -7.17 10.62
CA PHE A 785 -8.82 -7.58 9.27
C PHE A 785 -10.18 -8.31 9.19
N PHE A 786 -11.00 -8.22 10.22
CA PHE A 786 -12.38 -8.69 10.20
C PHE A 786 -13.31 -7.62 9.63
N ILE A 787 -14.11 -7.97 8.61
CA ILE A 787 -15.14 -7.12 8.01
C ILE A 787 -16.47 -7.81 8.27
N GLU A 788 -17.33 -7.17 9.03
CA GLU A 788 -18.69 -7.62 9.27
C GLU A 788 -19.52 -7.44 8.00
N THR A 789 -19.97 -8.53 7.41
CA THR A 789 -21.00 -8.51 6.37
C THR A 789 -22.34 -8.57 7.10
N GLU A 790 -23.06 -7.44 7.15
CA GLU A 790 -24.43 -7.42 7.62
C GLU A 790 -25.26 -8.39 6.75
N SER A 791 -25.75 -9.47 7.35
CA SER A 791 -26.82 -10.28 6.80
C SER A 791 -28.09 -9.45 6.92
N LEU A 792 -28.69 -9.11 5.78
CA LEU A 792 -30.03 -8.56 5.67
C LEU A 792 -31.04 -9.59 6.20
N GLU A 793 -31.36 -9.53 7.48
CA GLU A 793 -32.64 -10.00 7.99
C GLU A 793 -33.32 -8.88 8.78
N ALA A 794 -34.55 -8.61 8.39
CA ALA A 794 -35.41 -7.53 8.84
C ALA A 794 -35.79 -7.63 10.32
N GLY A 795 -35.76 -6.52 11.06
CA GLY A 795 -36.43 -6.44 12.36
C GLY A 795 -35.98 -5.29 13.25
N VAL A 796 -36.52 -4.09 13.00
CA VAL A 796 -37.02 -3.08 13.96
C VAL A 796 -36.14 -2.57 15.11
N SER A 797 -35.75 -1.33 14.96
CA SER A 797 -35.86 -0.10 15.81
C SER A 797 -34.63 0.38 16.62
N PRO A 798 -34.62 1.69 17.01
CA PRO A 798 -33.48 2.56 16.76
C PRO A 798 -32.76 2.99 18.04
N GLY A 799 -31.51 3.37 17.92
CA GLY A 799 -30.85 4.18 18.95
C GLY A 799 -29.41 3.78 19.22
N ASN A 800 -28.55 4.49 18.65
CA ASN A 800 -27.25 5.00 19.07
C ASN A 800 -26.21 4.89 17.98
N GLN A 801 -25.88 6.07 17.44
CA GLN A 801 -24.76 6.30 16.52
C GLN A 801 -23.43 5.95 17.20
N TRP A 802 -22.74 4.95 16.65
CA TRP A 802 -21.30 4.82 16.77
C TRP A 802 -20.72 4.80 15.36
N SER A 803 -19.87 5.76 15.06
CA SER A 803 -19.18 5.87 13.77
C SER A 803 -18.23 4.69 13.57
N THR A 804 -18.57 3.80 12.65
CA THR A 804 -17.66 2.74 12.19
C THR A 804 -16.74 3.30 11.11
N ASN A 805 -15.48 3.54 11.45
CA ASN A 805 -14.42 3.77 10.47
C ASN A 805 -14.20 2.48 9.67
N LYS A 806 -14.67 2.45 8.43
CA LYS A 806 -14.34 1.38 7.48
C LYS A 806 -12.87 1.51 7.09
N ILE A 807 -12.05 0.56 7.56
CA ILE A 807 -10.65 0.45 7.13
C ILE A 807 -10.60 -0.35 5.84
N SER A 808 -10.20 0.30 4.75
CA SER A 808 -9.92 -0.36 3.47
C SER A 808 -8.47 -0.83 3.44
N ILE A 809 -8.26 -2.13 3.24
CA ILE A 809 -6.93 -2.75 3.20
C ILE A 809 -6.40 -2.72 1.77
N THR A 810 -5.27 -2.06 1.57
CA THR A 810 -4.51 -2.14 0.31
C THR A 810 -3.65 -3.38 0.33
N LEU A 811 -3.83 -4.28 -0.64
CA LEU A 811 -2.95 -5.43 -0.86
C LEU A 811 -1.58 -4.93 -1.34
N LEU A 812 -0.58 -5.02 -0.49
CA LEU A 812 0.82 -4.96 -0.88
C LEU A 812 1.27 -6.40 -1.17
N GLU A 813 1.50 -6.73 -2.43
CA GLU A 813 2.23 -7.94 -2.78
C GLU A 813 3.68 -7.77 -2.33
N ALA A 814 4.09 -8.60 -1.39
CA ALA A 814 5.50 -8.76 -1.04
C ALA A 814 6.19 -9.51 -2.18
N ARG A 815 7.14 -8.87 -2.86
CA ARG A 815 8.09 -9.51 -3.78
C ARG A 815 9.23 -10.17 -3.01
#